data_6be176debd2ed9dac4dc1a0794db4ad6
#
_entry.id   6be176debd2ed9dac4dc1a0794db4ad6
#
_cell.length_a   1.000
_cell.length_b   1.000
_cell.length_c   1.000
_cell.angle_alpha   90.00
_cell.angle_beta   90.00
_cell.angle_gamma   90.00
#
_symmetry.space_group_name_H-M   'P 1'
#
loop_
_entity.id
_entity.type
_entity.pdbx_description
1 polymer ?
#
loop_
_entity_poly.entity_id
_entity_poly.type
_entity_poly.pdbx_seq_one_letter_code
_entity_poly.pdbx_strand_id
1 'polypeptide(L)'
;MKIFKKFCSMVVTAAVVMTVGVSAVPTASAEQQFDMPCFLSSGALFQQNKPIHLWGKAAAGNKITAKLSFEGSTEVLDSKETVTANDGTWSLELDQRTGSFDKYAIKVYDGETVAAELLDILIGELWIGTGQSNMQFNLRGQVEKKDLLRKLADGEKYDGIRVLDTSRAADIDAPRDPGVQFDTLDCKTMPSEWHNARDTDYLCNISAYGVLTSVELFENINVPVGFINATIGSTGIEAWMSPDAVGSSKTVINVLKKHGKYTDNPTPRVRFDNTSGSWNTRLGPLSGLNVAGFTWYQGCSNLEQGLVNDAGFYEAALDAFINDLAGKFRFESVNDMPFIMTQLAPDNFAFTNDALPIWTEEVTRVVNKYPLTQQITFYDASLVYHLDGCSGDPCTCQNGIDHPSDKRTISHRTAQAMLHNVYKVEGTTPDYYIPEVESYTITDNGKIIVTFKNVGEGLSVITGESTDVRSLADSDEIEGFTVCGENHVYTPARAKIISKNQVMVYSPLVKTPVAFTYAFTNFNVCSDLCNSYGLPALQYRSHKFDDAYNCTPLDWASCDQTVFWDTNRREGYYVPNWTVGGIENYTDASSGTVKVNSEIRMQGQGSVQFDYTINASTRKRVSVGPTFESMWYLPNGRLDMYDTLTVYIKNPDNRKKNVSLVAKHIDSGKLLHIAAADGTNTVSVGYKTDFTGYVFDLSKVTDDEGNPIDKDWLSGISGFQFLFNDLTSGTLYFDCIELGFEAPAEAVRRIATEQVISKIANIDLEHLTAETRQQLKSAIDEAKTSYDALIKDFPDGYATNYELIALGEQALARRLYGDLDGNGSIEATDALWALQAFVGSRNLDEDTKKIADVDGSGEVDASDALNILQKAVGLRDKFAVEE
;
A
#
# COMPACT_ATOMS: atom_id res chain seq x y z
N MET A 1 -23.08 -30.77 49.48
CA MET A 1 -23.56 -31.05 50.85
C MET A 1 -24.51 -29.95 51.25
N LYS A 2 -25.81 -30.35 51.31
CA LYS A 2 -26.93 -29.91 52.19
C LYS A 2 -27.25 -28.39 52.20
N ILE A 3 -28.41 -27.99 51.70
CA ILE A 3 -29.79 -28.13 52.26
C ILE A 3 -30.14 -26.90 53.11
N PHE A 4 -31.17 -26.08 52.78
CA PHE A 4 -32.57 -26.11 53.19
C PHE A 4 -33.28 -24.87 52.64
N LYS A 5 -34.29 -24.93 51.78
CA LYS A 5 -35.75 -25.11 52.01
C LYS A 5 -36.45 -23.89 52.58
N LYS A 6 -37.34 -23.40 51.71
CA LYS A 6 -38.82 -23.13 51.89
C LYS A 6 -39.31 -22.23 53.02
N PHE A 7 -40.11 -21.23 52.67
CA PHE A 7 -41.53 -21.22 53.07
C PHE A 7 -42.38 -20.32 52.19
N CYS A 8 -43.47 -20.89 51.65
CA CYS A 8 -44.64 -20.24 51.14
C CYS A 8 -45.50 -19.65 52.23
N SER A 9 -46.17 -18.55 52.01
CA SER A 9 -47.52 -18.37 52.50
C SER A 9 -48.37 -17.46 51.64
N MET A 10 -49.48 -18.01 51.23
CA MET A 10 -50.60 -17.46 50.49
C MET A 10 -51.50 -16.74 51.46
N VAL A 11 -52.02 -15.55 51.14
CA VAL A 11 -53.35 -15.13 51.61
C VAL A 11 -54.07 -14.36 50.50
N VAL A 12 -55.28 -14.77 50.33
CA VAL A 12 -56.26 -14.41 49.31
C VAL A 12 -57.19 -13.28 49.80
N THR A 13 -57.62 -12.46 48.89
CA THR A 13 -58.95 -11.84 48.72
C THR A 13 -59.25 -10.54 49.45
N ALA A 14 -59.54 -9.46 48.71
CA ALA A 14 -60.96 -8.93 48.64
C ALA A 14 -61.01 -7.79 47.61
N ALA A 15 -61.83 -7.92 46.59
CA ALA A 15 -62.21 -6.84 45.69
C ALA A 15 -63.11 -5.84 46.38
N VAL A 16 -62.74 -4.58 46.34
CA VAL A 16 -63.68 -3.46 46.57
C VAL A 16 -63.56 -2.55 45.35
N VAL A 17 -64.58 -2.59 44.51
CA VAL A 17 -64.76 -1.61 43.41
C VAL A 17 -65.22 -0.31 44.05
N MET A 18 -64.32 0.65 44.12
CA MET A 18 -64.65 2.08 44.24
C MET A 18 -64.35 2.74 42.90
N THR A 19 -65.40 3.07 42.17
CA THR A 19 -65.37 4.07 41.10
C THR A 19 -65.07 5.46 41.71
N VAL A 20 -63.84 5.82 41.74
CA VAL A 20 -63.42 7.23 41.92
C VAL A 20 -63.23 7.80 40.53
N GLY A 21 -64.12 8.73 40.18
CA GLY A 21 -63.92 9.57 38.99
C GLY A 21 -62.59 10.32 39.15
N VAL A 22 -61.59 9.88 38.42
CA VAL A 22 -60.33 10.64 38.23
C VAL A 22 -60.66 11.71 37.20
N SER A 23 -60.91 12.93 37.73
CA SER A 23 -60.74 14.10 36.91
C SER A 23 -59.27 14.07 36.42
N ALA A 24 -59.09 13.92 35.14
CA ALA A 24 -57.79 14.11 34.52
C ALA A 24 -57.33 15.54 34.83
N VAL A 25 -56.45 15.68 35.81
CA VAL A 25 -55.66 16.88 35.96
C VAL A 25 -54.78 16.85 34.69
N PRO A 26 -54.84 17.84 33.80
CA PRO A 26 -53.88 17.93 32.75
C PRO A 26 -52.49 17.97 33.43
N THR A 27 -51.69 16.94 33.30
CA THR A 27 -50.26 17.00 33.53
C THR A 27 -49.81 18.16 32.65
N ALA A 28 -49.44 19.26 33.24
CA ALA A 28 -48.73 20.29 32.53
C ALA A 28 -47.55 19.58 31.89
N SER A 29 -47.58 19.41 30.55
CA SER A 29 -46.40 19.04 29.82
C SER A 29 -45.35 20.06 30.24
N ALA A 30 -44.21 19.56 30.74
CA ALA A 30 -43.09 20.47 30.97
C ALA A 30 -42.89 21.23 29.64
N GLU A 31 -42.96 22.53 29.70
CA GLU A 31 -42.76 23.39 28.54
C GLU A 31 -41.43 22.96 27.92
N GLN A 32 -41.44 22.51 26.67
CA GLN A 32 -40.24 22.01 26.01
C GLN A 32 -39.27 23.18 25.87
N GLN A 33 -38.12 23.10 26.55
CA GLN A 33 -37.09 24.13 26.53
C GLN A 33 -36.48 24.20 25.12
N PHE A 34 -36.10 25.40 24.67
CA PHE A 34 -35.39 25.57 23.42
C PHE A 34 -34.06 24.76 23.43
N ASP A 35 -33.78 24.05 22.37
CA ASP A 35 -32.57 23.23 22.19
C ASP A 35 -32.11 23.22 20.73
N MET A 36 -30.80 23.12 20.51
CA MET A 36 -30.14 23.05 19.22
C MET A 36 -29.00 21.98 19.26
N PRO A 37 -28.59 21.39 18.11
CA PRO A 37 -27.39 20.57 18.09
C PRO A 37 -26.19 21.32 18.68
N CYS A 38 -25.49 20.68 19.62
CA CYS A 38 -24.42 21.33 20.39
C CYS A 38 -23.20 21.77 19.54
N PHE A 39 -22.97 21.13 18.42
CA PHE A 39 -21.92 21.51 17.46
C PHE A 39 -22.31 22.72 16.60
N LEU A 40 -23.58 23.11 16.56
CA LEU A 40 -24.01 24.43 16.05
C LEU A 40 -23.71 25.49 17.11
N SER A 41 -22.45 25.85 17.28
CA SER A 41 -21.93 26.67 18.36
C SER A 41 -20.96 27.72 17.83
N SER A 42 -20.50 28.62 18.70
CA SER A 42 -19.46 29.59 18.32
C SER A 42 -18.20 28.89 17.81
N GLY A 43 -17.52 29.50 16.84
CA GLY A 43 -16.36 28.95 16.16
C GLY A 43 -16.67 27.97 15.02
N ALA A 44 -17.94 27.63 14.77
CA ALA A 44 -18.34 26.70 13.73
C ALA A 44 -17.99 27.20 12.32
N LEU A 45 -17.76 26.24 11.42
CA LEU A 45 -17.63 26.49 10.00
C LEU A 45 -18.79 25.83 9.25
N PHE A 46 -19.48 26.61 8.40
CA PHE A 46 -20.54 26.12 7.54
C PHE A 46 -20.09 26.00 6.09
N GLN A 47 -20.66 25.01 5.39
CA GLN A 47 -20.34 24.74 3.99
C GLN A 47 -20.72 25.91 3.08
N GLN A 48 -19.76 26.42 2.29
CA GLN A 48 -20.01 27.45 1.29
C GLN A 48 -20.95 26.97 0.16
N ASN A 49 -21.61 27.93 -0.51
CA ASN A 49 -22.50 27.71 -1.64
C ASN A 49 -23.67 26.72 -1.36
N LYS A 50 -23.96 26.50 -0.08
CA LYS A 50 -25.10 25.73 0.41
C LYS A 50 -25.86 26.57 1.45
N PRO A 51 -27.20 26.39 1.61
CA PRO A 51 -27.95 27.03 2.66
C PRO A 51 -27.38 26.70 4.05
N ILE A 52 -27.36 27.68 4.96
CA ILE A 52 -26.97 27.46 6.36
C ILE A 52 -28.16 26.83 7.07
N HIS A 53 -28.15 25.52 7.28
CA HIS A 53 -29.22 24.80 7.93
C HIS A 53 -29.10 24.83 9.44
N LEU A 54 -30.17 25.29 10.11
CA LEU A 54 -30.30 25.30 11.55
C LEU A 54 -31.57 24.55 11.94
N TRP A 55 -31.48 23.75 13.01
CA TRP A 55 -32.60 22.94 13.48
C TRP A 55 -32.53 22.71 14.99
N GLY A 56 -33.65 22.22 15.55
CA GLY A 56 -33.69 21.97 16.98
C GLY A 56 -35.08 21.64 17.49
N LYS A 57 -35.29 21.85 18.79
CA LYS A 57 -36.55 21.68 19.49
C LYS A 57 -36.92 22.94 20.25
N ALA A 58 -38.22 23.22 20.36
CA ALA A 58 -38.78 24.28 21.17
C ALA A 58 -40.25 23.93 21.48
N ALA A 59 -40.91 24.76 22.22
CA ALA A 59 -42.35 24.59 22.49
C ALA A 59 -43.14 24.64 21.17
N ALA A 60 -44.06 23.69 21.00
CA ALA A 60 -44.91 23.62 19.82
C ALA A 60 -45.66 24.91 19.55
N GLY A 61 -45.61 25.37 18.29
CA GLY A 61 -46.19 26.63 17.87
C GLY A 61 -45.37 27.90 18.15
N ASN A 62 -44.20 27.77 18.77
CA ASN A 62 -43.29 28.91 18.95
C ASN A 62 -42.70 29.34 17.60
N LYS A 63 -42.56 30.64 17.42
CA LYS A 63 -41.90 31.25 16.26
C LYS A 63 -40.40 31.32 16.51
N ILE A 64 -39.62 30.61 15.68
CA ILE A 64 -38.17 30.63 15.70
C ILE A 64 -37.68 31.56 14.59
N THR A 65 -36.76 32.48 14.90
CA THR A 65 -36.17 33.40 13.93
C THR A 65 -34.66 33.33 14.04
N ALA A 66 -33.95 33.09 12.91
CA ALA A 66 -32.51 33.23 12.86
C ALA A 66 -32.10 34.47 12.07
N LYS A 67 -31.06 35.17 12.55
CA LYS A 67 -30.50 36.35 11.89
C LYS A 67 -29.00 36.20 11.76
N LEU A 68 -28.51 36.41 10.53
CA LEU A 68 -27.09 36.47 10.19
C LEU A 68 -26.61 37.90 10.09
N SER A 69 -25.48 38.23 10.67
CA SER A 69 -24.78 39.51 10.57
C SER A 69 -23.27 39.26 10.48
N PHE A 70 -22.48 40.29 10.11
CA PHE A 70 -21.06 40.26 10.42
C PHE A 70 -20.86 40.35 11.93
N GLU A 71 -19.83 39.68 12.46
CA GLU A 71 -19.51 39.74 13.88
C GLU A 71 -19.24 41.19 14.32
N GLY A 72 -19.87 41.61 15.42
CA GLY A 72 -19.78 42.99 15.92
C GLY A 72 -20.63 44.02 15.15
N SER A 73 -21.34 43.64 14.09
CA SER A 73 -22.25 44.52 13.34
C SER A 73 -23.69 44.35 13.82
N THR A 74 -24.46 45.44 13.72
CA THR A 74 -25.92 45.46 13.95
C THR A 74 -26.70 45.29 12.64
N GLU A 75 -26.04 45.33 11.48
CA GLU A 75 -26.65 45.14 10.18
C GLU A 75 -26.99 43.67 9.96
N VAL A 76 -28.24 43.37 9.67
CA VAL A 76 -28.72 42.00 9.40
C VAL A 76 -28.57 41.73 7.92
N LEU A 77 -27.73 40.76 7.59
CA LEU A 77 -27.45 40.32 6.22
C LEU A 77 -28.52 39.36 5.70
N ASP A 78 -29.11 38.54 6.58
CA ASP A 78 -30.20 37.64 6.27
C ASP A 78 -31.03 37.35 7.52
N SER A 79 -32.31 37.09 7.31
CA SER A 79 -33.25 36.76 8.39
C SER A 79 -34.34 35.81 7.89
N LYS A 80 -34.46 34.66 8.55
CA LYS A 80 -35.47 33.63 8.23
C LYS A 80 -36.23 33.25 9.48
N GLU A 81 -37.47 32.80 9.28
CA GLU A 81 -38.34 32.37 10.37
C GLU A 81 -39.07 31.07 10.07
N THR A 82 -39.39 30.31 11.08
CA THR A 82 -40.18 29.10 11.03
C THR A 82 -41.08 29.00 12.25
N VAL A 83 -42.03 28.08 12.26
CA VAL A 83 -42.86 27.78 13.42
C VAL A 83 -42.57 26.33 13.87
N THR A 84 -42.33 26.16 15.16
CA THR A 84 -42.08 24.84 15.76
C THR A 84 -43.30 23.92 15.51
N ALA A 85 -43.04 22.74 14.99
CA ALA A 85 -44.06 21.72 14.71
C ALA A 85 -44.71 21.19 16.00
N ASN A 86 -45.81 20.41 15.83
CA ASN A 86 -46.53 19.84 16.98
C ASN A 86 -45.73 18.83 17.79
N ASP A 87 -44.70 18.23 17.18
CA ASP A 87 -43.79 17.28 17.84
C ASP A 87 -42.61 18.00 18.53
N GLY A 88 -42.63 19.38 18.52
CA GLY A 88 -41.62 20.20 19.12
C GLY A 88 -40.37 20.43 18.27
N THR A 89 -40.32 19.95 17.03
CA THR A 89 -39.17 20.18 16.13
C THR A 89 -39.31 21.48 15.33
N TRP A 90 -38.19 22.10 15.03
CA TRP A 90 -38.10 23.23 14.11
C TRP A 90 -36.88 23.08 13.20
N SER A 91 -36.97 23.68 12.02
CA SER A 91 -35.88 23.72 11.02
C SER A 91 -36.07 24.98 10.17
N LEU A 92 -34.96 25.65 9.85
CA LEU A 92 -34.91 26.78 8.95
C LEU A 92 -33.56 26.85 8.21
N GLU A 93 -33.53 27.59 7.12
CA GLU A 93 -32.36 27.77 6.28
C GLU A 93 -32.09 29.25 6.05
N LEU A 94 -30.88 29.71 6.39
CA LEU A 94 -30.36 31.01 5.93
C LEU A 94 -29.81 30.85 4.53
N ASP A 95 -29.77 31.93 3.75
CA ASP A 95 -29.33 31.89 2.35
C ASP A 95 -27.86 31.47 2.24
N GLN A 96 -27.54 30.74 1.18
CA GLN A 96 -26.15 30.29 0.90
C GLN A 96 -25.19 31.50 0.78
N ARG A 97 -23.94 31.28 1.18
CA ARG A 97 -22.85 32.27 1.10
C ARG A 97 -21.63 31.64 0.40
N THR A 98 -20.87 32.48 -0.29
CA THR A 98 -19.53 32.09 -0.78
C THR A 98 -18.53 32.10 0.37
N GLY A 99 -17.51 31.24 0.32
CA GLY A 99 -16.46 31.17 1.31
C GLY A 99 -15.74 32.51 1.52
N SER A 100 -15.56 32.88 2.77
CA SER A 100 -14.93 34.15 3.17
C SER A 100 -14.24 34.01 4.52
N PHE A 101 -13.16 34.75 4.72
CA PHE A 101 -12.50 34.91 6.02
C PHE A 101 -13.21 35.95 6.94
N ASP A 102 -14.27 36.58 6.46
CA ASP A 102 -15.12 37.43 7.29
C ASP A 102 -15.78 36.59 8.37
N LYS A 103 -15.78 37.10 9.59
CA LYS A 103 -16.43 36.45 10.72
C LYS A 103 -17.90 36.88 10.80
N TYR A 104 -18.77 35.88 10.92
CA TYR A 104 -20.21 36.06 11.04
C TYR A 104 -20.70 35.75 12.45
N ALA A 105 -21.85 36.33 12.79
CA ALA A 105 -22.64 36.02 13.98
C ALA A 105 -24.04 35.58 13.57
N ILE A 106 -24.55 34.51 14.23
CA ILE A 106 -25.91 34.02 14.05
C ILE A 106 -26.65 34.16 15.40
N LYS A 107 -27.77 34.89 15.41
CA LYS A 107 -28.66 34.97 16.56
C LYS A 107 -29.93 34.22 16.27
N VAL A 108 -30.28 33.26 17.14
CA VAL A 108 -31.53 32.51 17.08
C VAL A 108 -32.47 32.99 18.21
N TYR A 109 -33.67 33.33 17.83
CA TYR A 109 -34.71 33.80 18.73
C TYR A 109 -35.81 32.77 18.87
N ASP A 110 -36.28 32.54 20.09
CA ASP A 110 -37.53 31.87 20.42
C ASP A 110 -38.55 32.95 20.83
N GLY A 111 -39.48 33.23 19.93
CA GLY A 111 -40.30 34.42 20.00
C GLY A 111 -39.48 35.73 19.93
N GLU A 112 -39.47 36.51 20.99
CA GLU A 112 -38.66 37.75 21.08
C GLU A 112 -37.38 37.58 21.89
N THR A 113 -37.16 36.40 22.49
CA THR A 113 -36.00 36.12 23.34
C THR A 113 -34.85 35.55 22.52
N VAL A 114 -33.63 36.06 22.72
CA VAL A 114 -32.43 35.42 22.17
C VAL A 114 -32.21 34.08 22.88
N ALA A 115 -32.41 33.00 22.17
CA ALA A 115 -32.28 31.66 22.68
C ALA A 115 -30.86 31.10 22.46
N ALA A 116 -30.18 31.47 21.35
CA ALA A 116 -28.79 31.13 21.08
C ALA A 116 -28.10 32.29 20.34
N GLU A 117 -26.79 32.43 20.58
CA GLU A 117 -25.92 33.34 19.85
C GLU A 117 -24.62 32.62 19.50
N LEU A 118 -24.35 32.51 18.21
CA LEU A 118 -23.16 31.86 17.65
C LEU A 118 -22.24 32.96 17.12
N LEU A 119 -21.03 33.05 17.64
CA LEU A 119 -20.01 34.02 17.26
C LEU A 119 -18.84 33.34 16.55
N ASP A 120 -17.97 34.11 15.91
CA ASP A 120 -16.77 33.60 15.21
C ASP A 120 -17.11 32.50 14.16
N ILE A 121 -18.21 32.68 13.45
CA ILE A 121 -18.66 31.76 12.39
C ILE A 121 -17.90 32.04 11.11
N LEU A 122 -17.41 30.96 10.45
CA LEU A 122 -16.79 31.02 9.13
C LEU A 122 -17.64 30.27 8.09
N ILE A 123 -17.48 30.70 6.84
CA ILE A 123 -18.08 30.04 5.66
C ILE A 123 -16.92 29.52 4.80
N GLY A 124 -16.91 28.24 4.47
CA GLY A 124 -15.82 27.61 3.72
C GLY A 124 -16.11 26.17 3.33
N GLU A 125 -15.10 25.34 3.21
CA GLU A 125 -15.21 23.94 2.85
C GLU A 125 -15.20 23.05 4.09
N LEU A 126 -16.30 22.34 4.35
CA LEU A 126 -16.47 21.49 5.52
C LEU A 126 -16.39 20.01 5.15
N TRP A 127 -15.34 19.32 5.59
CA TRP A 127 -15.13 17.89 5.35
C TRP A 127 -15.35 17.06 6.61
N ILE A 128 -15.85 15.84 6.44
CA ILE A 128 -15.91 14.84 7.53
C ILE A 128 -14.92 13.74 7.27
N GLY A 129 -14.00 13.52 8.21
CA GLY A 129 -13.11 12.37 8.23
C GLY A 129 -13.68 11.29 9.13
N THR A 130 -13.91 10.09 8.58
CA THR A 130 -14.50 8.97 9.31
C THR A 130 -13.81 7.64 9.00
N GLY A 131 -13.88 6.70 9.93
CA GLY A 131 -13.22 5.40 9.83
C GLY A 131 -12.61 4.93 11.15
N GLN A 132 -11.70 3.95 11.04
CA GLN A 132 -11.13 3.29 12.21
C GLN A 132 -9.76 3.84 12.63
N SER A 133 -8.96 3.03 13.33
CA SER A 133 -7.68 3.43 13.96
C SER A 133 -6.73 4.17 13.04
N ASN A 134 -6.59 3.76 11.80
CA ASN A 134 -5.73 4.43 10.82
C ASN A 134 -6.19 5.86 10.48
N MET A 135 -7.50 6.12 10.52
CA MET A 135 -8.05 7.47 10.41
C MET A 135 -7.92 8.23 11.73
N GLN A 136 -8.07 7.55 12.86
CA GLN A 136 -7.97 8.14 14.21
C GLN A 136 -6.53 8.49 14.60
N PHE A 137 -5.52 7.87 13.99
CA PHE A 137 -4.12 8.04 14.34
C PHE A 137 -3.75 9.52 14.45
N ASN A 138 -3.35 9.94 15.66
CA ASN A 138 -3.26 11.37 15.97
C ASN A 138 -1.93 12.01 15.52
N LEU A 139 -1.95 13.34 15.38
CA LEU A 139 -0.79 14.12 14.96
C LEU A 139 0.40 14.01 15.94
N ARG A 140 0.16 13.69 17.23
CA ARG A 140 1.22 13.47 18.22
C ARG A 140 2.19 12.37 17.80
N GLY A 141 1.71 11.35 17.08
CA GLY A 141 2.52 10.25 16.56
C GLY A 141 3.43 10.62 15.37
N GLN A 142 3.23 11.79 14.74
CA GLN A 142 4.01 12.21 13.59
C GLN A 142 5.33 12.88 14.01
N VAL A 143 6.43 12.54 13.34
CA VAL A 143 7.78 13.01 13.71
C VAL A 143 7.96 14.50 13.40
N GLU A 144 7.53 14.95 12.24
CA GLU A 144 7.69 16.36 11.80
C GLU A 144 6.62 17.31 12.35
N LYS A 145 5.79 16.84 13.28
CA LYS A 145 4.75 17.66 13.93
C LYS A 145 5.24 18.99 14.47
N LYS A 146 6.50 19.05 14.93
CA LYS A 146 7.03 20.29 15.55
C LYS A 146 7.06 21.45 14.57
N ASP A 147 7.47 21.20 13.34
CA ASP A 147 7.53 22.26 12.33
C ASP A 147 6.13 22.64 11.83
N LEU A 148 5.25 21.64 11.64
CA LEU A 148 3.84 21.90 11.35
C LEU A 148 3.17 22.71 12.47
N LEU A 149 3.30 22.30 13.73
CA LEU A 149 2.67 23.00 14.85
C LEU A 149 3.23 24.42 15.01
N ARG A 150 4.54 24.62 14.77
CA ARG A 150 5.14 25.97 14.75
C ARG A 150 4.55 26.82 13.63
N LYS A 151 4.42 26.25 12.42
CA LYS A 151 3.79 26.89 11.26
C LYS A 151 2.35 27.30 11.58
N LEU A 152 1.55 26.43 12.19
CA LEU A 152 0.16 26.68 12.55
C LEU A 152 0.00 27.70 13.67
N ALA A 153 0.93 27.74 14.64
CA ALA A 153 0.92 28.70 15.73
C ALA A 153 1.41 30.11 15.32
N ASP A 154 2.10 30.24 14.18
CA ASP A 154 2.71 31.50 13.73
C ASP A 154 1.67 32.41 13.03
N GLY A 155 1.14 33.34 13.80
CA GLY A 155 0.22 34.39 13.33
C GLY A 155 -1.21 33.94 13.09
N GLU A 156 -1.97 34.79 12.40
CA GLU A 156 -3.41 34.58 12.14
C GLU A 156 -3.71 33.86 10.83
N LYS A 157 -2.67 33.50 10.05
CA LYS A 157 -2.80 32.92 8.71
C LYS A 157 -3.71 31.70 8.69
N TYR A 158 -3.57 30.81 9.69
CA TYR A 158 -4.31 29.55 9.75
C TYR A 158 -5.57 29.57 10.61
N ASP A 159 -6.04 30.75 11.05
CA ASP A 159 -7.30 30.89 11.78
C ASP A 159 -8.53 30.43 10.98
N GLY A 160 -8.40 30.38 9.67
CA GLY A 160 -9.43 29.82 8.77
C GLY A 160 -9.58 28.31 8.83
N ILE A 161 -8.69 27.58 9.52
CA ILE A 161 -8.85 26.14 9.74
C ILE A 161 -9.62 25.90 11.03
N ARG A 162 -10.72 25.14 10.95
CA ARG A 162 -11.60 24.78 12.07
C ARG A 162 -11.69 23.27 12.22
N VAL A 163 -11.62 22.79 13.46
CA VAL A 163 -11.71 21.37 13.78
C VAL A 163 -12.75 21.11 14.85
N LEU A 164 -13.61 20.12 14.62
CA LEU A 164 -14.52 19.55 15.59
C LEU A 164 -14.18 18.07 15.78
N ASP A 165 -14.05 17.61 17.02
CA ASP A 165 -13.71 16.21 17.33
C ASP A 165 -14.89 15.47 17.96
N THR A 166 -15.56 14.62 17.17
CA THR A 166 -16.62 13.73 17.67
C THR A 166 -16.09 12.34 18.04
N SER A 167 -14.79 12.06 17.84
CA SER A 167 -14.19 10.77 18.19
C SER A 167 -14.27 10.45 19.69
N ARG A 168 -14.35 11.47 20.54
CA ARG A 168 -14.46 11.39 22.00
C ARG A 168 -15.89 11.33 22.52
N ALA A 169 -16.88 11.21 21.64
CA ALA A 169 -18.25 10.95 22.07
C ALA A 169 -18.28 9.74 23.01
N ALA A 170 -18.83 9.91 24.20
CA ALA A 170 -18.83 8.87 25.22
C ALA A 170 -19.61 7.63 24.70
N ASP A 171 -19.06 6.45 24.93
CA ASP A 171 -19.82 5.23 24.80
C ASP A 171 -20.95 5.28 25.83
N ILE A 172 -22.16 5.07 25.36
CA ILE A 172 -23.30 5.24 26.23
C ILE A 172 -23.54 3.94 26.97
N ASP A 173 -23.39 3.98 28.28
CA ASP A 173 -23.72 2.88 29.19
C ASP A 173 -25.25 2.63 29.33
N ALA A 174 -26.09 3.48 28.74
CA ALA A 174 -27.52 3.33 28.79
C ALA A 174 -28.01 2.26 27.79
N PRO A 175 -28.93 1.37 28.20
CA PRO A 175 -29.56 0.43 27.29
C PRO A 175 -30.33 1.20 26.22
N ARG A 176 -29.97 0.99 24.93
CA ARG A 176 -30.69 1.55 23.78
C ARG A 176 -31.07 0.44 22.83
N ASP A 177 -32.25 0.57 22.24
CA ASP A 177 -32.63 -0.30 21.15
C ASP A 177 -31.63 -0.10 19.98
N PRO A 178 -31.03 -1.18 19.48
CA PRO A 178 -30.32 -1.13 18.23
C PRO A 178 -31.26 -0.60 17.15
N GLY A 179 -30.87 0.45 16.46
CA GLY A 179 -31.73 1.11 15.49
C GLY A 179 -32.44 2.38 15.97
N VAL A 180 -32.36 2.71 17.25
CA VAL A 180 -32.75 4.06 17.69
C VAL A 180 -31.56 5.00 17.51
N GLN A 181 -31.67 5.89 16.52
CA GLN A 181 -30.73 6.99 16.32
C GLN A 181 -30.69 7.88 17.57
N PHE A 182 -29.50 8.33 17.96
CA PHE A 182 -29.32 9.36 18.97
C PHE A 182 -30.12 10.61 18.60
N ASP A 183 -30.71 11.21 19.58
CA ASP A 183 -31.18 12.58 19.41
C ASP A 183 -29.94 13.45 19.09
N THR A 184 -29.93 14.09 17.93
CA THR A 184 -28.88 15.03 17.49
C THR A 184 -28.66 16.17 18.46
N LEU A 185 -29.59 16.35 19.44
CA LEU A 185 -29.57 17.38 20.45
C LEU A 185 -28.94 16.94 21.77
N ASP A 186 -28.56 15.65 21.94
CA ASP A 186 -27.95 15.18 23.19
C ASP A 186 -26.49 15.61 23.32
N CYS A 187 -26.26 16.86 23.68
CA CYS A 187 -24.94 17.45 23.88
C CYS A 187 -24.16 16.90 25.07
N LYS A 188 -24.74 16.02 25.87
CA LYS A 188 -24.02 15.46 27.04
C LYS A 188 -22.96 14.41 26.61
N THR A 189 -23.08 13.87 25.42
CA THR A 189 -22.23 12.81 24.92
C THR A 189 -21.39 13.21 23.73
N MET A 190 -21.65 14.36 23.10
CA MET A 190 -20.86 14.90 21.98
C MET A 190 -20.06 16.13 22.38
N PRO A 191 -18.81 16.26 21.91
CA PRO A 191 -18.10 17.53 21.96
C PRO A 191 -18.84 18.60 21.15
N SER A 192 -18.85 19.83 21.68
CA SER A 192 -19.54 20.98 21.08
C SER A 192 -18.58 22.10 20.68
N GLU A 193 -17.31 21.94 21.00
CA GLU A 193 -16.33 23.00 20.92
C GLU A 193 -15.54 22.90 19.63
N TRP A 194 -15.59 23.96 18.84
CA TRP A 194 -14.76 24.12 17.65
C TRP A 194 -13.41 24.73 18.02
N HIS A 195 -12.33 24.16 17.52
CA HIS A 195 -10.98 24.64 17.72
C HIS A 195 -10.40 25.16 16.40
N ASN A 196 -9.58 26.21 16.49
CA ASN A 196 -8.82 26.68 15.35
C ASN A 196 -7.40 26.08 15.33
N ALA A 197 -6.68 26.25 14.21
CA ALA A 197 -5.36 25.67 14.02
C ALA A 197 -4.29 26.15 15.01
N ARG A 198 -4.49 27.27 15.71
CA ARG A 198 -3.56 27.79 16.75
C ARG A 198 -3.64 27.00 18.05
N ASP A 199 -4.73 26.27 18.30
CA ASP A 199 -4.81 25.35 19.45
C ASP A 199 -4.02 24.07 19.16
N THR A 200 -2.71 24.23 19.13
CA THR A 200 -1.78 23.15 18.76
C THR A 200 -1.77 21.99 19.75
N ASP A 201 -2.09 22.25 21.02
CA ASP A 201 -2.22 21.19 22.04
C ASP A 201 -3.44 20.31 21.76
N TYR A 202 -4.53 20.89 21.29
CA TYR A 202 -5.71 20.17 20.87
C TYR A 202 -5.45 19.40 19.57
N LEU A 203 -4.89 20.06 18.56
CA LEU A 203 -4.60 19.43 17.26
C LEU A 203 -3.68 18.23 17.37
N CYS A 204 -2.75 18.20 18.35
CA CYS A 204 -1.90 17.04 18.60
C CYS A 204 -2.69 15.74 18.84
N ASN A 205 -3.93 15.84 19.30
CA ASN A 205 -4.79 14.71 19.64
C ASN A 205 -5.82 14.39 18.55
N ILE A 206 -5.82 15.12 17.44
CA ILE A 206 -6.72 14.94 16.30
C ILE A 206 -6.05 14.08 15.24
N SER A 207 -6.83 13.48 14.36
CA SER A 207 -6.39 12.73 13.19
C SER A 207 -5.27 13.45 12.45
N ALA A 208 -4.10 12.83 12.37
CA ALA A 208 -2.98 13.36 11.56
C ALA A 208 -3.38 13.49 10.09
N TYR A 209 -4.08 12.48 9.56
CA TYR A 209 -4.63 12.50 8.22
C TYR A 209 -5.51 13.73 7.99
N GLY A 210 -6.48 13.96 8.87
CA GLY A 210 -7.42 15.07 8.73
C GLY A 210 -6.75 16.44 8.82
N VAL A 211 -5.85 16.65 9.80
CA VAL A 211 -5.14 17.92 9.98
C VAL A 211 -4.23 18.21 8.79
N LEU A 212 -3.41 17.26 8.36
CA LEU A 212 -2.48 17.44 7.24
C LEU A 212 -3.21 17.72 5.93
N THR A 213 -4.27 16.96 5.63
CA THR A 213 -5.12 17.18 4.44
C THR A 213 -5.75 18.57 4.48
N SER A 214 -6.28 19.00 5.65
CA SER A 214 -6.92 20.32 5.78
C SER A 214 -5.95 21.47 5.59
N VAL A 215 -4.72 21.36 6.09
CA VAL A 215 -3.68 22.38 5.92
C VAL A 215 -3.31 22.54 4.45
N GLU A 216 -3.05 21.43 3.76
CA GLU A 216 -2.70 21.46 2.33
C GLU A 216 -3.87 22.01 1.49
N LEU A 217 -5.09 21.57 1.76
CA LEU A 217 -6.27 22.07 1.08
C LEU A 217 -6.43 23.59 1.29
N PHE A 218 -6.36 24.04 2.55
CA PHE A 218 -6.46 25.46 2.92
C PHE A 218 -5.44 26.34 2.20
N GLU A 219 -4.18 25.86 2.06
CA GLU A 219 -3.11 26.59 1.38
C GLU A 219 -3.34 26.77 -0.13
N ASN A 220 -4.21 25.96 -0.72
CA ASN A 220 -4.42 25.93 -2.18
C ASN A 220 -5.77 26.47 -2.65
N ILE A 221 -6.83 26.44 -1.81
CA ILE A 221 -8.17 26.89 -2.26
C ILE A 221 -8.56 28.30 -1.80
N ASN A 222 -7.77 28.92 -0.93
CA ASN A 222 -7.96 30.30 -0.46
C ASN A 222 -9.36 30.59 0.15
N VAL A 223 -9.95 29.62 0.83
CA VAL A 223 -11.17 29.75 1.64
C VAL A 223 -10.98 29.02 2.97
N PRO A 224 -11.76 29.35 4.03
CA PRO A 224 -11.72 28.57 5.26
C PRO A 224 -11.97 27.08 5.03
N VAL A 225 -11.29 26.21 5.81
CA VAL A 225 -11.43 24.76 5.77
C VAL A 225 -11.80 24.20 7.13
N GLY A 226 -12.93 23.51 7.21
CA GLY A 226 -13.38 22.80 8.40
C GLY A 226 -13.16 21.29 8.26
N PHE A 227 -12.76 20.66 9.36
CA PHE A 227 -12.62 19.21 9.46
C PHE A 227 -13.35 18.68 10.71
N ILE A 228 -14.30 17.77 10.50
CA ILE A 228 -14.95 17.04 11.58
C ILE A 228 -14.29 15.66 11.69
N ASN A 229 -13.66 15.39 12.83
CA ASN A 229 -13.00 14.14 13.17
C ASN A 229 -13.99 13.15 13.80
N ALA A 230 -14.66 12.35 12.99
CA ALA A 230 -15.61 11.31 13.43
C ALA A 230 -14.97 9.93 13.30
N THR A 231 -14.04 9.58 14.20
CA THR A 231 -13.21 8.37 14.07
C THR A 231 -13.21 7.53 15.35
N ILE A 232 -13.07 6.20 15.24
CA ILE A 232 -12.77 5.32 16.37
C ILE A 232 -12.18 4.00 15.90
N GLY A 233 -11.09 3.53 16.53
CA GLY A 233 -10.39 2.29 16.23
C GLY A 233 -11.22 1.03 16.42
N SER A 234 -10.78 -0.08 15.82
CA SER A 234 -11.35 -1.42 15.97
C SER A 234 -12.82 -1.55 15.55
N THR A 235 -13.27 -0.79 14.54
CA THR A 235 -14.66 -0.78 14.06
C THR A 235 -14.75 -1.35 12.65
N GLY A 236 -15.72 -2.23 12.41
CA GLY A 236 -16.14 -2.65 11.08
C GLY A 236 -17.05 -1.62 10.42
N ILE A 237 -17.21 -1.69 9.08
CA ILE A 237 -18.10 -0.79 8.32
C ILE A 237 -19.53 -0.81 8.86
N GLU A 238 -20.03 -1.95 9.32
CA GLU A 238 -21.35 -2.12 9.89
C GLU A 238 -21.63 -1.24 11.11
N ALA A 239 -20.56 -0.87 11.85
CA ALA A 239 -20.69 0.05 12.98
C ALA A 239 -20.97 1.49 12.55
N TRP A 240 -20.57 1.86 11.33
CA TRP A 240 -20.73 3.21 10.75
C TRP A 240 -21.99 3.37 9.90
N MET A 241 -22.61 2.26 9.51
CA MET A 241 -23.88 2.27 8.76
C MET A 241 -25.04 2.69 9.64
N SER A 242 -25.92 3.53 9.12
CA SER A 242 -27.19 3.81 9.81
C SER A 242 -28.07 2.53 9.84
N PRO A 243 -29.05 2.45 10.74
CA PRO A 243 -30.04 1.38 10.69
C PRO A 243 -30.75 1.27 9.33
N ASP A 244 -30.98 2.40 8.66
CA ASP A 244 -31.59 2.45 7.33
C ASP A 244 -30.66 1.83 6.29
N ALA A 245 -29.37 2.19 6.31
CA ALA A 245 -28.36 1.63 5.41
C ALA A 245 -28.21 0.11 5.58
N VAL A 246 -28.12 -0.38 6.83
CA VAL A 246 -28.09 -1.83 7.12
C VAL A 246 -29.37 -2.51 6.62
N GLY A 247 -30.53 -1.92 6.89
CA GLY A 247 -31.85 -2.44 6.49
C GLY A 247 -32.07 -2.47 4.98
N SER A 248 -31.37 -1.64 4.22
CA SER A 248 -31.50 -1.57 2.76
C SER A 248 -30.87 -2.75 2.03
N SER A 249 -29.92 -3.48 2.64
CA SER A 249 -29.15 -4.56 2.00
C SER A 249 -29.38 -5.92 2.64
N LYS A 250 -30.01 -6.83 1.90
CA LYS A 250 -30.18 -8.24 2.32
C LYS A 250 -28.83 -8.96 2.46
N THR A 251 -27.86 -8.65 1.59
CA THR A 251 -26.51 -9.22 1.65
C THR A 251 -25.86 -8.87 2.97
N VAL A 252 -25.87 -7.59 3.34
CA VAL A 252 -25.31 -7.12 4.61
C VAL A 252 -25.97 -7.81 5.80
N ILE A 253 -27.32 -7.81 5.88
CA ILE A 253 -28.05 -8.44 6.97
C ILE A 253 -27.70 -9.93 7.11
N ASN A 254 -27.65 -10.67 6.00
CA ASN A 254 -27.37 -12.11 6.03
C ASN A 254 -25.97 -12.40 6.55
N VAL A 255 -24.96 -11.65 6.09
CA VAL A 255 -23.56 -11.81 6.54
C VAL A 255 -23.43 -11.42 8.01
N LEU A 256 -24.00 -10.29 8.41
CA LEU A 256 -23.96 -9.87 9.83
C LEU A 256 -24.65 -10.89 10.75
N LYS A 257 -25.76 -11.51 10.32
CA LYS A 257 -26.41 -12.62 11.05
C LYS A 257 -25.51 -13.85 11.16
N LYS A 258 -24.87 -14.24 10.04
CA LYS A 258 -23.93 -15.37 10.00
C LYS A 258 -22.76 -15.19 10.99
N HIS A 259 -22.24 -13.98 11.11
CA HIS A 259 -21.14 -13.62 12.01
C HIS A 259 -21.59 -13.17 13.41
N GLY A 260 -22.88 -13.28 13.75
CA GLY A 260 -23.42 -12.94 15.07
C GLY A 260 -23.40 -11.45 15.41
N LYS A 261 -23.25 -10.58 14.40
CA LYS A 261 -23.20 -9.11 14.54
C LYS A 261 -24.55 -8.43 14.36
N TYR A 262 -25.59 -9.17 13.98
CA TYR A 262 -26.93 -8.66 13.81
C TYR A 262 -27.95 -9.68 14.33
N THR A 263 -28.93 -9.20 15.08
CA THR A 263 -30.03 -10.01 15.60
C THR A 263 -31.36 -9.27 15.44
N ASP A 264 -32.40 -9.99 15.14
CA ASP A 264 -33.76 -9.44 15.06
C ASP A 264 -34.32 -9.05 16.46
N ASN A 265 -33.70 -9.55 17.55
CA ASN A 265 -34.03 -9.20 18.93
C ASN A 265 -32.80 -8.63 19.63
N PRO A 266 -32.47 -7.36 19.41
CA PRO A 266 -31.27 -6.75 19.94
C PRO A 266 -31.26 -6.63 21.47
N THR A 267 -30.13 -6.95 22.09
CA THR A 267 -29.89 -6.66 23.49
C THR A 267 -29.55 -5.18 23.69
N PRO A 268 -29.99 -4.57 24.80
CA PRO A 268 -29.98 -3.11 24.96
C PRO A 268 -28.61 -2.46 25.29
N ARG A 269 -27.48 -2.97 24.78
CA ARG A 269 -26.18 -2.32 24.89
C ARG A 269 -25.60 -2.04 23.52
N VAL A 270 -25.47 -0.77 23.17
CA VAL A 270 -24.82 -0.35 21.93
C VAL A 270 -23.42 0.11 22.29
N ARG A 271 -22.44 -0.76 22.00
CA ARG A 271 -21.03 -0.34 21.97
C ARG A 271 -20.73 0.31 20.62
N PHE A 272 -19.68 1.12 20.57
CA PHE A 272 -19.21 1.79 19.34
C PHE A 272 -18.93 0.82 18.18
N ASP A 273 -18.52 -0.43 18.51
CA ASP A 273 -18.15 -1.50 17.57
C ASP A 273 -19.33 -2.41 17.16
N ASN A 274 -20.51 -2.22 17.74
CA ASN A 274 -21.71 -2.92 17.32
C ASN A 274 -22.26 -2.31 16.01
N THR A 275 -23.09 -3.08 15.31
CA THR A 275 -23.82 -2.59 14.13
C THR A 275 -24.54 -1.27 14.46
N SER A 276 -24.32 -0.24 13.66
CA SER A 276 -24.76 1.15 13.84
C SER A 276 -24.27 1.85 15.11
N GLY A 277 -23.35 1.27 15.89
CA GLY A 277 -22.87 1.86 17.14
C GLY A 277 -22.10 3.18 16.94
N SER A 278 -21.13 3.19 16.04
CA SER A 278 -20.36 4.42 15.69
C SER A 278 -21.22 5.43 14.93
N TRP A 279 -22.13 4.95 14.08
CA TRP A 279 -23.13 5.82 13.47
C TRP A 279 -23.90 6.58 14.54
N ASN A 280 -24.54 5.88 15.46
CA ASN A 280 -25.42 6.50 16.48
C ASN A 280 -24.69 7.51 17.38
N THR A 281 -23.40 7.30 17.63
CA THR A 281 -22.66 8.12 18.61
C THR A 281 -21.82 9.23 17.98
N ARG A 282 -21.34 9.08 16.74
CA ARG A 282 -20.31 9.97 16.17
C ARG A 282 -20.69 10.63 14.86
N LEU A 283 -21.33 9.90 13.95
CA LEU A 283 -21.63 10.37 12.60
C LEU A 283 -23.10 10.77 12.44
N GLY A 284 -24.02 9.93 12.90
CA GLY A 284 -25.46 10.15 12.78
C GLY A 284 -25.94 11.45 13.42
N PRO A 285 -25.44 11.86 14.59
CA PRO A 285 -25.77 13.17 15.18
C PRO A 285 -25.47 14.38 14.30
N LEU A 286 -24.52 14.27 13.37
CA LEU A 286 -24.17 15.30 12.41
C LEU A 286 -25.11 15.38 11.19
N SER A 287 -26.06 14.43 11.08
CA SER A 287 -27.04 14.41 9.99
C SER A 287 -27.79 15.72 9.88
N GLY A 288 -27.98 16.20 8.68
CA GLY A 288 -28.58 17.53 8.43
C GLY A 288 -27.59 18.65 8.16
N LEU A 289 -26.29 18.46 8.48
CA LEU A 289 -25.25 19.39 8.02
C LEU A 289 -25.10 19.34 6.50
N ASN A 290 -24.83 20.48 5.88
CA ASN A 290 -24.25 20.56 4.57
C ASN A 290 -22.73 20.44 4.70
N VAL A 291 -22.11 19.56 3.91
CA VAL A 291 -20.66 19.31 3.91
C VAL A 291 -20.12 19.28 2.48
N ALA A 292 -18.82 19.45 2.31
CA ALA A 292 -18.13 19.31 1.03
C ALA A 292 -18.04 17.85 0.58
N GLY A 293 -17.83 16.94 1.53
CA GLY A 293 -17.70 15.51 1.29
C GLY A 293 -17.10 14.75 2.48
N PHE A 294 -16.67 13.52 2.19
CA PHE A 294 -16.16 12.60 3.20
C PHE A 294 -14.78 12.05 2.82
N THR A 295 -13.96 11.82 3.84
CA THR A 295 -12.78 10.96 3.75
C THR A 295 -13.00 9.70 4.59
N TRP A 296 -12.63 8.52 4.05
CA TRP A 296 -12.89 7.23 4.66
C TRP A 296 -11.63 6.36 4.72
N TYR A 297 -11.22 5.93 5.92
CA TYR A 297 -10.13 5.00 6.09
C TYR A 297 -10.53 3.88 7.07
N GLN A 298 -11.12 2.82 6.49
CA GLN A 298 -11.67 1.68 7.24
C GLN A 298 -11.67 0.43 6.37
N GLY A 299 -11.58 -0.75 6.98
CA GLY A 299 -11.64 -2.06 6.35
C GLY A 299 -10.88 -3.12 7.14
N CYS A 300 -9.76 -2.76 7.82
CA CYS A 300 -8.92 -3.71 8.55
C CYS A 300 -9.74 -4.63 9.48
N SER A 301 -10.64 -4.06 10.30
CA SER A 301 -11.45 -4.87 11.21
C SER A 301 -12.39 -5.84 10.51
N ASN A 302 -12.86 -5.55 9.31
CA ASN A 302 -13.69 -6.50 8.55
C ASN A 302 -12.86 -7.61 7.92
N LEU A 303 -11.61 -7.30 7.52
CA LEU A 303 -10.66 -8.29 7.04
C LEU A 303 -10.20 -9.21 8.18
N GLU A 304 -9.77 -8.65 9.32
CA GLU A 304 -9.35 -9.40 10.50
C GLU A 304 -10.43 -10.36 11.03
N GLN A 305 -11.69 -9.95 10.94
CA GLN A 305 -12.83 -10.73 11.39
C GLN A 305 -13.37 -11.67 10.31
N GLY A 306 -12.78 -11.69 9.12
CA GLY A 306 -13.14 -12.59 8.03
C GLY A 306 -14.48 -12.30 7.35
N LEU A 307 -15.09 -11.13 7.55
CA LEU A 307 -16.35 -10.79 6.90
C LEU A 307 -16.21 -10.65 5.37
N VAL A 308 -15.04 -10.24 4.90
CA VAL A 308 -14.73 -10.14 3.45
C VAL A 308 -14.64 -11.50 2.77
N ASN A 309 -14.54 -12.61 3.52
CA ASN A 309 -14.61 -13.96 2.96
C ASN A 309 -16.03 -14.31 2.47
N ASP A 310 -17.04 -13.54 2.90
CA ASP A 310 -18.37 -13.57 2.35
C ASP A 310 -18.47 -12.62 1.15
N ALA A 311 -18.21 -13.15 -0.04
CA ALA A 311 -18.08 -12.39 -1.28
C ALA A 311 -19.23 -11.40 -1.50
N GLY A 312 -18.88 -10.15 -1.81
CA GLY A 312 -19.81 -9.05 -2.04
C GLY A 312 -20.34 -8.39 -0.75
N PHE A 313 -19.83 -8.77 0.43
CA PHE A 313 -20.24 -8.13 1.69
C PHE A 313 -19.81 -6.67 1.73
N TYR A 314 -18.51 -6.42 1.54
CA TYR A 314 -17.99 -5.06 1.68
C TYR A 314 -18.50 -4.15 0.55
N GLU A 315 -18.63 -4.67 -0.67
CA GLU A 315 -19.26 -3.95 -1.79
C GLU A 315 -20.69 -3.51 -1.43
N ALA A 316 -21.51 -4.43 -0.95
CA ALA A 316 -22.91 -4.13 -0.59
C ALA A 316 -23.02 -3.17 0.60
N ALA A 317 -22.13 -3.30 1.59
CA ALA A 317 -22.09 -2.43 2.76
C ALA A 317 -21.63 -1.01 2.40
N LEU A 318 -20.55 -0.90 1.62
CA LEU A 318 -20.01 0.40 1.19
C LEU A 318 -21.00 1.14 0.27
N ASP A 319 -21.61 0.43 -0.67
CA ASP A 319 -22.62 0.99 -1.58
C ASP A 319 -23.83 1.54 -0.79
N ALA A 320 -24.34 0.76 0.16
CA ALA A 320 -25.45 1.19 1.02
C ALA A 320 -25.07 2.37 1.92
N PHE A 321 -23.85 2.35 2.47
CA PHE A 321 -23.34 3.41 3.33
C PHE A 321 -23.21 4.74 2.59
N ILE A 322 -22.57 4.75 1.42
CA ILE A 322 -22.36 5.97 0.62
C ILE A 322 -23.71 6.57 0.19
N ASN A 323 -24.65 5.73 -0.26
CA ASN A 323 -25.99 6.20 -0.66
C ASN A 323 -26.77 6.82 0.51
N ASP A 324 -26.69 6.21 1.69
CA ASP A 324 -27.35 6.74 2.90
C ASP A 324 -26.74 8.06 3.35
N LEU A 325 -25.40 8.17 3.32
CA LEU A 325 -24.70 9.41 3.64
C LEU A 325 -25.16 10.57 2.76
N ALA A 326 -25.29 10.35 1.45
CA ALA A 326 -25.73 11.39 0.53
C ALA A 326 -27.06 11.98 0.94
N GLY A 327 -28.05 11.15 1.32
CA GLY A 327 -29.34 11.61 1.80
C GLY A 327 -29.27 12.31 3.18
N LYS A 328 -28.53 11.72 4.13
CA LYS A 328 -28.42 12.24 5.51
C LYS A 328 -27.67 13.58 5.56
N PHE A 329 -26.75 13.84 4.64
CA PHE A 329 -25.96 15.08 4.55
C PHE A 329 -26.36 15.99 3.40
N ARG A 330 -27.63 15.86 2.95
CA ARG A 330 -28.33 16.82 2.09
C ARG A 330 -27.72 17.02 0.69
N PHE A 331 -27.05 16.00 0.14
CA PHE A 331 -26.68 16.00 -1.27
C PHE A 331 -27.92 15.72 -2.12
N GLU A 332 -28.00 16.29 -3.33
CA GLU A 332 -29.10 16.04 -4.27
C GLU A 332 -29.09 14.59 -4.75
N SER A 333 -27.90 14.04 -4.94
CA SER A 333 -27.70 12.62 -5.24
C SER A 333 -26.33 12.15 -4.74
N VAL A 334 -26.14 10.84 -4.67
CA VAL A 334 -24.83 10.23 -4.38
C VAL A 334 -23.76 10.63 -5.42
N ASN A 335 -24.15 10.97 -6.65
CA ASN A 335 -23.22 11.41 -7.70
C ASN A 335 -22.64 12.80 -7.45
N ASP A 336 -23.27 13.58 -6.56
CA ASP A 336 -22.83 14.95 -6.22
C ASP A 336 -22.00 14.99 -4.93
N MET A 337 -21.79 13.83 -4.30
CA MET A 337 -21.09 13.70 -3.03
C MET A 337 -19.65 13.22 -3.24
N PRO A 338 -18.64 14.05 -3.01
CA PRO A 338 -17.25 13.61 -2.95
C PRO A 338 -17.05 12.61 -1.78
N PHE A 339 -16.54 11.43 -2.12
CA PHE A 339 -16.20 10.40 -1.15
C PHE A 339 -14.81 9.82 -1.48
N ILE A 340 -13.81 10.16 -0.68
CA ILE A 340 -12.43 9.74 -0.92
C ILE A 340 -12.04 8.71 0.12
N MET A 341 -11.80 7.50 -0.32
CA MET A 341 -11.38 6.43 0.55
C MET A 341 -9.91 6.07 0.37
N THR A 342 -9.31 5.65 1.47
CA THR A 342 -7.93 5.19 1.51
C THR A 342 -7.91 3.67 1.42
N GLN A 343 -7.05 3.14 0.57
CA GLN A 343 -6.70 1.73 0.55
C GLN A 343 -6.02 1.35 1.88
N LEU A 344 -6.17 0.09 2.28
CA LEU A 344 -5.61 -0.38 3.54
C LEU A 344 -4.10 -0.61 3.43
N ALA A 345 -3.42 -0.45 4.55
CA ALA A 345 -2.02 -0.87 4.67
C ALA A 345 -1.92 -2.40 4.56
N PRO A 346 -0.82 -2.91 4.01
CA PRO A 346 -0.54 -4.34 3.98
C PRO A 346 -0.49 -4.93 5.39
N ASP A 347 -1.18 -6.06 5.59
CA ASP A 347 -1.17 -6.82 6.84
C ASP A 347 -1.68 -8.26 6.63
N ASN A 348 -1.50 -9.14 7.62
CA ASN A 348 -1.97 -10.53 7.60
C ASN A 348 -3.47 -10.63 7.92
N PHE A 349 -4.28 -10.19 7.00
CA PHE A 349 -5.73 -10.20 7.19
C PHE A 349 -6.35 -11.61 7.04
N ALA A 350 -7.21 -11.96 7.98
CA ALA A 350 -8.04 -13.17 7.94
C ALA A 350 -7.26 -14.49 7.73
N PHE A 351 -5.96 -14.50 8.00
CA PHE A 351 -5.07 -15.65 7.81
C PHE A 351 -5.10 -16.23 6.38
N THR A 352 -5.44 -15.40 5.40
CA THR A 352 -5.37 -15.70 3.97
C THR A 352 -4.39 -14.75 3.29
N ASN A 353 -3.92 -15.08 2.10
CA ASN A 353 -2.96 -14.24 1.38
C ASN A 353 -3.60 -13.16 0.52
N ASP A 354 -4.90 -13.20 0.34
CA ASP A 354 -5.62 -12.43 -0.68
C ASP A 354 -6.84 -11.68 -0.15
N ALA A 355 -7.03 -11.58 1.16
CA ALA A 355 -8.16 -10.86 1.75
C ALA A 355 -8.13 -9.37 1.38
N LEU A 356 -6.96 -8.73 1.42
CA LEU A 356 -6.79 -7.32 1.05
C LEU A 356 -7.09 -7.05 -0.44
N PRO A 357 -6.52 -7.79 -1.41
CA PRO A 357 -6.84 -7.55 -2.81
C PRO A 357 -8.29 -7.90 -3.17
N ILE A 358 -8.92 -8.89 -2.53
CA ILE A 358 -10.36 -9.15 -2.70
C ILE A 358 -11.19 -7.97 -2.20
N TRP A 359 -10.87 -7.44 -1.02
CA TRP A 359 -11.49 -6.22 -0.50
C TRP A 359 -11.29 -5.05 -1.47
N THR A 360 -10.09 -4.88 -2.03
CA THR A 360 -9.80 -3.84 -3.02
C THR A 360 -10.67 -3.98 -4.28
N GLU A 361 -10.90 -5.20 -4.77
CA GLU A 361 -11.83 -5.45 -5.89
C GLU A 361 -13.26 -5.02 -5.55
N GLU A 362 -13.75 -5.34 -4.35
CA GLU A 362 -15.09 -4.96 -3.90
C GLU A 362 -15.24 -3.44 -3.79
N VAL A 363 -14.24 -2.77 -3.23
CA VAL A 363 -14.15 -1.32 -3.16
C VAL A 363 -14.15 -0.68 -4.56
N THR A 364 -13.29 -1.18 -5.46
CA THR A 364 -13.15 -0.66 -6.82
C THR A 364 -14.47 -0.75 -7.58
N ARG A 365 -15.26 -1.80 -7.40
CA ARG A 365 -16.58 -1.91 -8.02
C ARG A 365 -17.53 -0.81 -7.55
N VAL A 366 -17.46 -0.40 -6.27
CA VAL A 366 -18.28 0.72 -5.76
C VAL A 366 -17.74 2.07 -6.24
N VAL A 367 -16.42 2.27 -6.18
CA VAL A 367 -15.76 3.50 -6.65
C VAL A 367 -16.13 3.80 -8.10
N ASN A 368 -16.13 2.78 -8.96
CA ASN A 368 -16.45 2.93 -10.38
C ASN A 368 -17.95 3.20 -10.67
N LYS A 369 -18.83 3.12 -9.67
CA LYS A 369 -20.26 3.46 -9.83
C LYS A 369 -20.52 4.96 -9.75
N TYR A 370 -19.71 5.72 -9.00
CA TYR A 370 -19.99 7.09 -8.62
C TYR A 370 -18.86 8.04 -9.05
N PRO A 371 -19.17 9.13 -9.79
CA PRO A 371 -18.15 9.95 -10.45
C PRO A 371 -17.24 10.74 -9.50
N LEU A 372 -17.70 11.01 -8.27
CA LEU A 372 -16.92 11.72 -7.24
C LEU A 372 -16.44 10.81 -6.11
N THR A 373 -16.63 9.49 -6.25
CA THR A 373 -16.03 8.51 -5.33
C THR A 373 -14.67 8.09 -5.86
N GLN A 374 -13.65 8.11 -5.01
CA GLN A 374 -12.27 7.80 -5.38
C GLN A 374 -11.62 6.93 -4.32
N GLN A 375 -10.63 6.15 -4.72
CA GLN A 375 -9.72 5.47 -3.80
C GLN A 375 -8.30 5.96 -4.00
N ILE A 376 -7.55 6.04 -2.91
CA ILE A 376 -6.14 6.43 -2.87
C ILE A 376 -5.31 5.24 -2.45
N THR A 377 -4.36 4.84 -3.28
CA THR A 377 -3.42 3.77 -2.97
C THR A 377 -2.32 4.25 -2.03
N PHE A 378 -1.84 3.35 -1.16
CA PHE A 378 -0.95 3.72 -0.08
C PHE A 378 0.09 2.65 0.27
N TYR A 379 0.04 1.46 -0.31
CA TYR A 379 0.89 0.34 0.10
C TYR A 379 2.40 0.61 0.00
N ASP A 380 2.83 1.47 -0.91
CA ASP A 380 4.22 1.90 -1.08
C ASP A 380 4.76 2.75 0.11
N ALA A 381 3.89 3.51 0.75
CA ALA A 381 4.24 4.37 1.88
C ALA A 381 4.09 3.69 3.25
N SER A 382 3.49 2.50 3.29
CA SER A 382 3.28 1.76 4.54
C SER A 382 4.57 1.28 5.18
N LEU A 383 5.67 1.21 4.42
CA LEU A 383 6.99 0.76 4.85
C LEU A 383 7.95 1.88 5.26
N VAL A 384 7.53 3.13 5.25
CA VAL A 384 8.38 4.24 5.70
C VAL A 384 8.42 4.27 7.22
N TYR A 385 9.49 3.76 7.80
CA TYR A 385 9.60 3.47 9.22
C TYR A 385 10.39 4.50 10.02
N HIS A 386 11.29 5.19 9.39
CA HIS A 386 12.07 6.23 10.03
C HIS A 386 11.74 7.57 9.42
N LEU A 387 11.04 8.34 10.20
CA LEU A 387 10.97 9.76 10.00
C LEU A 387 12.25 10.37 10.55
N ASP A 388 12.85 11.29 9.82
CA ASP A 388 14.08 11.98 10.25
C ASP A 388 13.98 12.44 11.70
N GLY A 389 14.98 12.09 12.51
CA GLY A 389 15.05 12.47 13.92
C GLY A 389 14.46 11.47 14.92
N CYS A 390 14.01 10.30 14.50
CA CYS A 390 13.71 9.22 15.45
C CYS A 390 15.00 8.60 15.99
N SER A 391 15.20 8.70 17.30
CA SER A 391 16.30 8.07 18.02
C SER A 391 15.75 6.93 18.88
N GLY A 392 15.87 5.71 18.43
CA GLY A 392 15.46 4.55 19.21
C GLY A 392 15.58 3.29 18.38
N ASP A 393 16.03 2.21 19.02
CA ASP A 393 16.16 0.89 18.44
C ASP A 393 15.49 -0.13 19.38
N PRO A 394 14.35 -0.73 19.02
CA PRO A 394 13.52 -0.46 17.84
C PRO A 394 12.87 0.94 17.88
N CYS A 395 12.58 1.50 16.71
CA CYS A 395 11.93 2.80 16.62
C CYS A 395 10.54 2.77 17.24
N THR A 396 10.33 3.65 18.24
CA THR A 396 9.04 3.79 18.91
C THR A 396 8.02 4.63 18.14
N CYS A 397 8.38 5.15 16.95
CA CYS A 397 7.44 5.87 16.08
C CYS A 397 6.44 4.94 15.39
N GLN A 398 6.64 3.63 15.44
CA GLN A 398 5.78 2.64 14.84
C GLN A 398 4.79 2.06 15.81
N ASN A 399 3.56 1.91 15.33
CA ASN A 399 2.51 1.17 16.02
C ASN A 399 2.22 -0.21 15.41
N GLY A 400 3.04 -0.67 14.45
CA GLY A 400 2.82 -1.91 13.72
C GLY A 400 2.65 -1.66 12.21
N ILE A 401 2.66 -2.71 11.40
CA ILE A 401 2.49 -2.66 9.95
C ILE A 401 1.08 -2.17 9.60
N ASP A 402 0.09 -2.66 10.33
CA ASP A 402 -1.33 -2.30 10.23
C ASP A 402 -1.62 -0.82 10.52
N HIS A 403 -0.70 -0.14 11.20
CA HIS A 403 -0.80 1.28 11.56
C HIS A 403 0.43 2.08 11.12
N PRO A 404 0.64 2.27 9.80
CA PRO A 404 1.76 3.06 9.30
C PRO A 404 1.81 4.43 9.93
N SER A 405 2.97 4.81 10.45
CA SER A 405 3.17 6.10 11.13
C SER A 405 3.22 7.29 10.16
N ASP A 406 3.59 7.07 8.90
CA ASP A 406 3.55 8.11 7.88
C ASP A 406 2.12 8.37 7.41
N LYS A 407 1.53 9.47 7.92
CA LYS A 407 0.25 9.98 7.43
C LYS A 407 0.41 11.13 6.42
N ARG A 408 1.62 11.61 6.14
CA ARG A 408 1.87 12.72 5.21
C ARG A 408 1.60 12.31 3.77
N THR A 409 2.18 11.21 3.33
CA THR A 409 2.00 10.71 1.96
C THR A 409 0.53 10.50 1.62
N ILE A 410 -0.21 9.85 2.51
CA ILE A 410 -1.64 9.61 2.26
C ILE A 410 -2.47 10.89 2.33
N SER A 411 -2.15 11.81 3.25
CA SER A 411 -2.82 13.10 3.34
C SER A 411 -2.56 13.97 2.13
N HIS A 412 -1.31 14.01 1.63
CA HIS A 412 -0.93 14.70 0.42
C HIS A 412 -1.69 14.15 -0.80
N ARG A 413 -1.69 12.84 -1.02
CA ARG A 413 -2.43 12.21 -2.12
C ARG A 413 -3.93 12.51 -2.05
N THR A 414 -4.50 12.53 -0.85
CA THR A 414 -5.91 12.88 -0.64
C THR A 414 -6.17 14.34 -0.95
N ALA A 415 -5.34 15.26 -0.48
CA ALA A 415 -5.46 16.69 -0.78
C ALA A 415 -5.31 16.95 -2.29
N GLN A 416 -4.35 16.30 -2.95
CA GLN A 416 -4.20 16.38 -4.41
C GLN A 416 -5.45 15.85 -5.14
N ALA A 417 -6.02 14.73 -4.72
CA ALA A 417 -7.26 14.22 -5.29
C ALA A 417 -8.44 15.21 -5.11
N MET A 418 -8.55 15.89 -3.96
CA MET A 418 -9.52 16.95 -3.74
C MET A 418 -9.27 18.14 -4.69
N LEU A 419 -8.04 18.65 -4.73
CA LEU A 419 -7.66 19.80 -5.55
C LEU A 419 -7.91 19.59 -7.04
N HIS A 420 -7.53 18.40 -7.54
CA HIS A 420 -7.67 18.07 -8.97
C HIS A 420 -9.09 17.67 -9.36
N ASN A 421 -9.71 16.77 -8.57
CA ASN A 421 -10.92 16.09 -9.03
C ASN A 421 -12.20 16.73 -8.45
N VAL A 422 -12.14 17.41 -7.31
CA VAL A 422 -13.29 18.10 -6.71
C VAL A 422 -13.24 19.60 -7.03
N TYR A 423 -12.14 20.27 -6.69
CA TYR A 423 -12.03 21.74 -6.78
C TYR A 423 -11.59 22.24 -8.16
N LYS A 424 -10.99 21.38 -8.99
CA LYS A 424 -10.50 21.76 -10.34
C LYS A 424 -9.59 22.99 -10.31
N VAL A 425 -8.67 23.04 -9.36
CA VAL A 425 -7.74 24.16 -9.17
C VAL A 425 -6.86 24.33 -10.42
N GLU A 426 -6.76 25.56 -10.95
CA GLU A 426 -5.93 25.83 -12.12
C GLU A 426 -4.47 25.49 -11.89
N GLY A 427 -3.82 24.92 -12.90
CA GLY A 427 -2.41 24.51 -12.84
C GLY A 427 -2.17 23.18 -12.16
N THR A 428 -3.23 22.55 -11.63
CA THR A 428 -3.16 21.17 -11.18
C THR A 428 -3.33 20.20 -12.34
N THR A 429 -2.77 18.99 -12.23
CA THR A 429 -2.88 17.98 -13.27
C THR A 429 -4.31 17.49 -13.39
N PRO A 430 -4.92 17.45 -14.58
CA PRO A 430 -6.22 16.81 -14.73
C PRO A 430 -6.09 15.31 -14.45
N ASP A 431 -7.13 14.73 -13.88
CA ASP A 431 -7.29 13.28 -13.68
C ASP A 431 -6.25 12.63 -12.76
N TYR A 432 -6.21 13.08 -11.52
CA TYR A 432 -5.40 12.48 -10.46
C TYR A 432 -6.02 11.15 -9.97
N TYR A 433 -5.96 10.14 -10.84
CA TYR A 433 -6.47 8.79 -10.58
C TYR A 433 -5.34 7.77 -10.56
N ILE A 434 -5.53 6.70 -9.76
CA ILE A 434 -4.60 5.57 -9.70
C ILE A 434 -4.58 4.82 -11.04
N PRO A 435 -3.43 4.28 -11.47
CA PRO A 435 -3.37 3.43 -12.64
C PRO A 435 -4.11 2.11 -12.42
N GLU A 436 -4.90 1.72 -13.39
CA GLU A 436 -5.67 0.47 -13.39
C GLU A 436 -5.46 -0.28 -14.70
N VAL A 437 -5.51 -1.61 -14.64
CA VAL A 437 -5.49 -2.44 -15.86
C VAL A 437 -6.75 -2.16 -16.67
N GLU A 438 -6.55 -1.75 -17.92
CA GLU A 438 -7.61 -1.53 -18.91
C GLU A 438 -7.88 -2.77 -19.75
N SER A 439 -6.80 -3.42 -20.19
CA SER A 439 -6.87 -4.62 -21.02
C SER A 439 -5.55 -5.39 -21.00
N TYR A 440 -5.57 -6.63 -21.48
CA TYR A 440 -4.34 -7.39 -21.68
C TYR A 440 -4.48 -8.36 -22.86
N THR A 441 -3.34 -8.82 -23.37
CA THR A 441 -3.25 -9.82 -24.45
C THR A 441 -2.15 -10.82 -24.13
N ILE A 442 -2.47 -12.11 -24.20
CA ILE A 442 -1.47 -13.19 -24.12
C ILE A 442 -0.99 -13.47 -25.54
N THR A 443 0.32 -13.37 -25.74
CA THR A 443 0.95 -13.57 -27.05
C THR A 443 1.29 -15.05 -27.30
N ASP A 444 1.48 -15.42 -28.56
CA ASP A 444 1.80 -16.81 -28.94
C ASP A 444 3.13 -17.31 -28.37
N ASN A 445 4.02 -16.40 -27.94
CA ASN A 445 5.33 -16.74 -27.35
C ASN A 445 5.32 -16.66 -25.81
N GLY A 446 4.13 -16.73 -25.18
CA GLY A 446 4.00 -16.82 -23.74
C GLY A 446 4.25 -15.52 -22.96
N LYS A 447 4.25 -14.37 -23.63
CA LYS A 447 4.31 -13.05 -22.98
C LYS A 447 2.91 -12.48 -22.82
N ILE A 448 2.69 -11.70 -21.77
CA ILE A 448 1.44 -11.00 -21.53
C ILE A 448 1.71 -9.49 -21.68
N ILE A 449 0.97 -8.83 -22.55
CA ILE A 449 1.01 -7.36 -22.69
C ILE A 449 -0.16 -6.79 -21.95
N VAL A 450 0.11 -6.05 -20.89
CA VAL A 450 -0.89 -5.42 -20.02
C VAL A 450 -0.96 -3.93 -20.34
N THR A 451 -2.15 -3.43 -20.63
CA THR A 451 -2.40 -2.00 -20.93
C THR A 451 -3.09 -1.35 -19.74
N PHE A 452 -2.58 -0.21 -19.31
CA PHE A 452 -3.09 0.56 -18.18
C PHE A 452 -3.77 1.85 -18.64
N LYS A 453 -4.83 2.26 -17.94
CA LYS A 453 -5.41 3.62 -17.97
C LYS A 453 -4.89 4.45 -16.79
N ASN A 454 -5.17 5.76 -16.79
CA ASN A 454 -4.82 6.72 -15.73
C ASN A 454 -3.29 6.84 -15.48
N VAL A 455 -2.51 6.75 -16.53
CA VAL A 455 -1.04 6.74 -16.43
C VAL A 455 -0.41 8.13 -16.44
N GLY A 456 -1.20 9.19 -16.65
CA GLY A 456 -0.68 10.55 -16.79
C GLY A 456 0.26 10.70 -17.98
N GLU A 457 1.48 11.21 -17.76
CA GLU A 457 2.52 11.29 -18.79
C GLU A 457 3.12 9.91 -19.14
N GLY A 458 2.98 8.91 -18.26
CA GLY A 458 3.43 7.55 -18.48
C GLY A 458 3.49 6.73 -17.20
N LEU A 459 3.69 5.43 -17.38
CA LEU A 459 4.03 4.52 -16.29
C LEU A 459 5.46 4.78 -15.83
N SER A 460 5.73 4.52 -14.56
CA SER A 460 7.03 4.66 -13.93
C SER A 460 7.16 3.65 -12.77
N VAL A 461 8.33 3.61 -12.17
CA VAL A 461 8.65 2.74 -11.03
C VAL A 461 8.94 3.61 -9.81
N ILE A 462 8.34 3.27 -8.67
CA ILE A 462 8.60 3.98 -7.42
C ILE A 462 9.91 3.49 -6.84
N THR A 463 10.80 4.44 -6.53
CA THR A 463 12.06 4.12 -5.84
C THR A 463 12.22 5.00 -4.61
N GLY A 464 13.13 4.57 -3.76
CA GLY A 464 13.70 5.40 -2.72
C GLY A 464 12.98 5.39 -1.41
N GLU A 465 13.65 5.95 -0.44
CA GLU A 465 13.33 5.98 0.98
C GLU A 465 12.74 7.34 1.40
N SER A 466 12.42 8.22 0.44
CA SER A 466 11.92 9.56 0.74
C SER A 466 10.58 9.51 1.45
N THR A 467 10.48 10.25 2.55
CA THR A 467 9.27 10.37 3.35
C THR A 467 8.27 11.36 2.79
N ASP A 468 8.69 12.28 1.92
CA ASP A 468 7.83 13.38 1.46
C ASP A 468 7.25 13.17 0.08
N VAL A 469 8.08 12.79 -0.88
CA VAL A 469 7.66 12.41 -2.23
C VAL A 469 8.51 11.23 -2.64
N ARG A 470 7.86 10.12 -3.01
CA ARG A 470 8.57 8.96 -3.56
C ARG A 470 9.27 9.36 -4.84
N SER A 471 10.56 9.06 -4.93
CA SER A 471 11.30 9.26 -6.16
C SER A 471 10.83 8.27 -7.23
N LEU A 472 10.76 8.73 -8.48
CA LEU A 472 10.50 7.86 -9.62
C LEU A 472 11.83 7.43 -10.22
N ALA A 473 11.96 6.15 -10.60
CA ALA A 473 13.17 5.63 -11.22
C ALA A 473 13.09 5.73 -12.74
N ASP A 474 14.25 5.88 -13.35
CA ASP A 474 14.45 5.63 -14.79
C ASP A 474 14.53 4.11 -15.10
N SER A 475 14.05 3.25 -14.20
CA SER A 475 13.97 1.81 -14.41
C SER A 475 12.71 1.45 -15.17
N ASP A 476 12.82 0.51 -16.08
CA ASP A 476 11.70 -0.09 -16.79
C ASP A 476 11.37 -1.52 -16.30
N GLU A 477 12.10 -2.01 -15.31
CA GLU A 477 11.84 -3.28 -14.62
C GLU A 477 10.89 -3.05 -13.44
N ILE A 478 9.90 -3.92 -13.30
CA ILE A 478 8.78 -3.77 -12.36
C ILE A 478 8.66 -5.01 -11.49
N GLU A 479 8.44 -4.81 -10.20
CA GLU A 479 8.12 -5.87 -9.25
C GLU A 479 6.60 -5.97 -8.96
N GLY A 480 6.17 -7.12 -8.45
CA GLY A 480 4.78 -7.35 -8.02
C GLY A 480 3.90 -8.11 -9.01
N PHE A 481 4.41 -8.52 -10.16
CA PHE A 481 3.67 -9.38 -11.08
C PHE A 481 3.88 -10.86 -10.80
N THR A 482 2.80 -11.64 -10.95
CA THR A 482 2.84 -13.11 -11.00
C THR A 482 2.09 -13.63 -12.21
N VAL A 483 2.44 -14.82 -12.67
CA VAL A 483 1.74 -15.53 -13.75
C VAL A 483 1.48 -16.97 -13.36
N CYS A 484 0.43 -17.60 -13.91
CA CYS A 484 0.19 -19.02 -13.75
C CYS A 484 -0.09 -19.69 -15.10
N GLY A 485 0.20 -21.00 -15.16
CA GLY A 485 -0.23 -21.90 -16.22
C GLY A 485 -1.58 -22.55 -15.90
N GLU A 486 -1.91 -23.66 -16.62
CA GLU A 486 -3.15 -24.41 -16.40
C GLU A 486 -3.27 -25.09 -15.02
N ASN A 487 -2.17 -25.13 -14.26
CA ASN A 487 -2.16 -25.62 -12.88
C ASN A 487 -2.69 -24.60 -11.86
N HIS A 488 -3.01 -23.38 -12.30
CA HIS A 488 -3.48 -22.24 -11.49
C HIS A 488 -2.57 -21.85 -10.32
N VAL A 489 -1.30 -22.23 -10.35
CA VAL A 489 -0.29 -21.83 -9.37
C VAL A 489 0.43 -20.61 -9.88
N TYR A 490 0.20 -19.48 -9.22
CA TYR A 490 0.85 -18.22 -9.56
C TYR A 490 2.30 -18.20 -9.05
N THR A 491 3.21 -17.90 -9.93
CA THR A 491 4.64 -17.79 -9.66
C THR A 491 5.17 -16.41 -10.04
N PRO A 492 6.27 -15.93 -9.44
CA PRO A 492 6.88 -14.65 -9.78
C PRO A 492 7.11 -14.48 -11.28
N ALA A 493 6.85 -13.29 -11.78
CA ALA A 493 7.03 -12.94 -13.17
C ALA A 493 7.96 -11.73 -13.30
N ARG A 494 8.73 -11.70 -14.38
CA ARG A 494 9.47 -10.52 -14.82
C ARG A 494 8.51 -9.58 -15.54
N ALA A 495 8.65 -8.30 -15.31
CA ALA A 495 7.81 -7.31 -15.95
C ALA A 495 8.64 -6.08 -16.36
N LYS A 496 8.27 -5.48 -17.49
CA LYS A 496 9.00 -4.37 -18.08
C LYS A 496 8.04 -3.37 -18.73
N ILE A 497 8.23 -2.08 -18.48
CA ILE A 497 7.51 -1.03 -19.21
C ILE A 497 8.01 -1.02 -20.67
N ILE A 498 7.12 -1.19 -21.62
CA ILE A 498 7.43 -1.23 -23.06
C ILE A 498 6.87 -0.05 -23.85
N SER A 499 5.97 0.70 -23.25
CA SER A 499 5.45 1.96 -23.81
C SER A 499 4.85 2.83 -22.71
N LYS A 500 4.38 4.03 -23.06
CA LYS A 500 3.74 4.97 -22.11
C LYS A 500 2.75 4.30 -21.13
N ASN A 501 1.98 3.31 -21.59
CA ASN A 501 0.91 2.69 -20.82
C ASN A 501 0.89 1.16 -20.88
N GLN A 502 1.96 0.53 -21.33
CA GLN A 502 2.00 -0.92 -21.47
C GLN A 502 3.18 -1.54 -20.73
N VAL A 503 2.89 -2.67 -20.11
CA VAL A 503 3.85 -3.52 -19.43
C VAL A 503 3.85 -4.89 -20.10
N MET A 504 5.04 -5.41 -20.40
CA MET A 504 5.23 -6.78 -20.82
C MET A 504 5.56 -7.64 -19.59
N VAL A 505 4.79 -8.71 -19.39
CA VAL A 505 4.93 -9.63 -18.24
C VAL A 505 5.21 -11.04 -18.76
N TYR A 506 6.15 -11.74 -18.16
CA TYR A 506 6.47 -13.13 -18.49
C TYR A 506 7.21 -13.81 -17.33
N SER A 507 7.14 -15.12 -17.27
CA SER A 507 7.99 -15.92 -16.36
C SER A 507 8.72 -17.00 -17.18
N PRO A 508 10.02 -17.18 -16.98
CA PRO A 508 10.74 -18.30 -17.57
C PRO A 508 10.22 -19.66 -17.05
N LEU A 509 9.53 -19.68 -15.91
CA LEU A 509 8.98 -20.88 -15.29
C LEU A 509 7.59 -21.27 -15.82
N VAL A 510 6.89 -20.38 -16.55
CA VAL A 510 5.54 -20.62 -17.08
C VAL A 510 5.51 -20.38 -18.57
N LYS A 511 5.69 -21.47 -19.34
CA LYS A 511 5.78 -21.42 -20.81
C LYS A 511 4.48 -20.97 -21.48
N THR A 512 3.35 -21.39 -20.92
CA THR A 512 2.02 -21.11 -21.46
C THR A 512 1.18 -20.45 -20.36
N PRO A 513 1.34 -19.14 -20.14
CA PRO A 513 0.54 -18.43 -19.13
C PRO A 513 -0.93 -18.41 -19.54
N VAL A 514 -1.82 -18.62 -18.58
CA VAL A 514 -3.27 -18.49 -18.74
C VAL A 514 -3.81 -17.28 -17.99
N ALA A 515 -3.11 -16.83 -16.95
CA ALA A 515 -3.52 -15.68 -16.15
C ALA A 515 -2.30 -15.01 -15.49
N PHE A 516 -2.53 -13.80 -15.00
CA PHE A 516 -1.55 -13.02 -14.24
C PHE A 516 -2.21 -12.25 -13.10
N THR A 517 -1.39 -11.85 -12.13
CA THR A 517 -1.77 -10.87 -11.10
C THR A 517 -0.75 -9.75 -11.03
N TYR A 518 -1.17 -8.62 -10.45
CA TYR A 518 -0.29 -7.53 -10.02
C TYR A 518 -0.64 -7.14 -8.59
N ALA A 519 0.34 -7.09 -7.70
CA ALA A 519 0.19 -6.71 -6.29
C ALA A 519 -0.94 -7.47 -5.56
N PHE A 520 -1.38 -8.64 -6.07
CA PHE A 520 -2.55 -9.37 -5.61
C PHE A 520 -2.24 -10.23 -4.38
N THR A 521 -1.82 -9.59 -3.30
CA THR A 521 -1.48 -10.21 -2.02
C THR A 521 -1.78 -9.25 -0.87
N ASN A 522 -1.92 -9.76 0.34
CA ASN A 522 -2.03 -8.96 1.55
C ASN A 522 -0.78 -8.10 1.81
N PHE A 523 0.37 -8.55 1.33
CA PHE A 523 1.67 -7.90 1.47
C PHE A 523 2.23 -7.48 0.11
N ASN A 524 1.66 -6.45 -0.45
CA ASN A 524 1.98 -5.93 -1.77
C ASN A 524 3.05 -4.83 -1.80
N VAL A 525 3.82 -4.71 -0.75
CA VAL A 525 4.76 -3.62 -0.51
C VAL A 525 5.95 -3.55 -1.46
N CYS A 526 6.32 -4.70 -2.06
CA CYS A 526 7.36 -4.75 -3.08
C CYS A 526 6.84 -4.37 -4.48
N SER A 527 5.53 -4.13 -4.62
CA SER A 527 4.96 -3.72 -5.90
C SER A 527 5.20 -2.23 -6.12
N ASP A 528 5.87 -1.88 -7.20
CA ASP A 528 6.49 -0.57 -7.41
C ASP A 528 5.95 0.19 -8.62
N LEU A 529 5.08 -0.41 -9.45
CA LEU A 529 4.50 0.27 -10.61
C LEU A 529 3.61 1.43 -10.20
N CYS A 530 3.86 2.60 -10.78
CA CYS A 530 3.06 3.81 -10.56
C CYS A 530 2.83 4.58 -11.86
N ASN A 531 2.03 5.63 -11.77
CA ASN A 531 1.94 6.62 -12.85
C ASN A 531 2.94 7.76 -12.65
N SER A 532 2.98 8.70 -13.59
CA SER A 532 3.88 9.86 -13.56
C SER A 532 3.65 10.81 -12.36
N TYR A 533 2.59 10.61 -11.60
CA TYR A 533 2.28 11.37 -10.37
C TYR A 533 2.74 10.64 -9.09
N GLY A 534 3.36 9.46 -9.23
CA GLY A 534 3.78 8.63 -8.11
C GLY A 534 2.63 7.90 -7.41
N LEU A 535 1.47 7.76 -8.06
CA LEU A 535 0.36 6.96 -7.53
C LEU A 535 0.57 5.50 -7.87
N PRO A 536 0.69 4.60 -6.88
CA PRO A 536 0.84 3.17 -7.09
C PRO A 536 -0.36 2.57 -7.85
N ALA A 537 -0.07 1.62 -8.73
CA ALA A 537 -1.09 0.94 -9.52
C ALA A 537 -2.00 0.06 -8.64
N LEU A 538 -3.25 -0.08 -9.05
CA LEU A 538 -4.22 -0.87 -8.32
C LEU A 538 -3.88 -2.37 -8.39
N GLN A 539 -4.12 -3.08 -7.29
CA GLN A 539 -4.06 -4.54 -7.23
C GLN A 539 -5.01 -5.15 -8.26
N TYR A 540 -4.54 -6.18 -8.96
CA TYR A 540 -5.29 -6.78 -10.07
C TYR A 540 -5.04 -8.27 -10.22
N ARG A 541 -6.07 -9.02 -10.60
CA ARG A 541 -5.99 -10.38 -11.16
C ARG A 541 -6.78 -10.48 -12.45
N SER A 542 -6.23 -11.17 -13.43
CA SER A 542 -6.90 -11.36 -14.73
C SER A 542 -8.05 -12.39 -14.69
N HIS A 543 -7.95 -13.38 -13.80
CA HIS A 543 -8.92 -14.46 -13.62
C HIS A 543 -9.13 -14.78 -12.15
N LYS A 544 -10.34 -15.24 -11.84
CA LYS A 544 -10.67 -15.83 -10.55
C LYS A 544 -10.81 -17.35 -10.73
N PHE A 545 -9.88 -18.09 -10.20
CA PHE A 545 -9.96 -19.55 -10.12
C PHE A 545 -10.32 -19.96 -8.70
N ASP A 546 -11.18 -20.95 -8.53
CA ASP A 546 -11.57 -21.44 -7.20
C ASP A 546 -10.46 -22.28 -6.53
N ASP A 547 -9.54 -22.81 -7.34
CA ASP A 547 -8.38 -23.62 -6.97
C ASP A 547 -7.06 -22.82 -7.09
N ALA A 548 -7.13 -21.51 -7.27
CA ALA A 548 -5.94 -20.68 -7.40
C ALA A 548 -5.10 -20.75 -6.14
N TYR A 549 -3.83 -21.01 -6.33
CA TYR A 549 -2.81 -20.90 -5.32
C TYR A 549 -1.98 -19.65 -5.61
N ASN A 550 -2.20 -18.60 -4.82
CA ASN A 550 -1.38 -17.41 -4.85
C ASN A 550 -0.09 -17.67 -4.07
N CYS A 551 0.95 -18.08 -4.80
CA CYS A 551 2.27 -17.81 -4.29
C CYS A 551 2.51 -16.31 -4.35
N THR A 552 2.76 -15.70 -3.23
CA THR A 552 3.36 -14.38 -3.23
C THR A 552 4.61 -14.41 -4.09
N PRO A 553 4.91 -13.36 -4.86
CA PRO A 553 6.17 -13.22 -5.57
C PRO A 553 7.29 -13.14 -4.53
N LEU A 554 7.78 -14.29 -4.07
CA LEU A 554 8.76 -14.32 -3.01
C LEU A 554 10.10 -14.70 -3.58
N ASP A 555 10.92 -13.73 -3.64
CA ASP A 555 12.32 -13.87 -3.45
C ASP A 555 12.60 -13.87 -1.93
N TRP A 556 12.61 -15.04 -1.31
CA TRP A 556 12.79 -15.17 0.14
C TRP A 556 14.18 -14.78 0.61
N ALA A 557 15.11 -14.62 -0.27
CA ALA A 557 16.47 -14.20 0.04
C ALA A 557 16.71 -12.73 -0.33
N SER A 558 15.85 -12.11 -1.14
CA SER A 558 16.05 -10.70 -1.46
C SER A 558 15.75 -9.82 -0.26
N CYS A 559 16.52 -8.77 -0.14
CA CYS A 559 16.29 -7.76 0.87
C CYS A 559 14.96 -7.05 0.72
N ASP A 560 14.37 -7.06 -0.46
CA ASP A 560 13.10 -6.39 -0.68
C ASP A 560 12.01 -7.00 0.19
N GLN A 561 12.10 -8.28 0.49
CA GLN A 561 11.14 -8.97 1.36
C GLN A 561 11.60 -9.10 2.81
N THR A 562 12.88 -9.24 3.02
CA THR A 562 13.44 -9.23 4.37
C THR A 562 13.42 -7.83 4.96
N VAL A 563 13.60 -6.79 4.15
CA VAL A 563 13.41 -5.39 4.52
C VAL A 563 11.95 -5.08 4.87
N PHE A 564 11.00 -5.80 4.30
CA PHE A 564 9.61 -5.69 4.66
C PHE A 564 9.32 -5.99 6.13
N TRP A 565 10.01 -6.97 6.70
CA TRP A 565 9.90 -7.31 8.12
C TRP A 565 10.88 -6.54 9.00
N ASP A 566 11.93 -6.01 8.42
CA ASP A 566 12.78 -5.07 9.11
C ASP A 566 12.08 -3.72 9.12
N THR A 567 11.31 -3.53 10.18
CA THR A 567 10.57 -2.32 10.44
C THR A 567 11.41 -1.04 10.35
N ASN A 568 12.71 -1.14 10.16
CA ASN A 568 13.59 0.01 10.25
C ASN A 568 14.47 0.28 9.04
N ARG A 569 14.57 -0.61 8.05
CA ARG A 569 15.44 -0.47 6.88
C ARG A 569 16.86 0.06 7.18
N ARG A 570 17.37 -0.14 8.40
CA ARG A 570 18.70 0.32 8.81
C ARG A 570 19.73 -0.76 8.58
N GLU A 571 20.91 -0.35 8.09
CA GLU A 571 22.08 -1.20 8.10
C GLU A 571 22.28 -1.84 9.48
N GLY A 572 22.47 -3.15 9.50
CA GLY A 572 22.77 -3.89 10.72
C GLY A 572 21.56 -4.50 11.42
N TYR A 573 20.34 -4.33 10.91
CA TYR A 573 19.18 -4.97 11.51
C TYR A 573 19.07 -6.44 11.12
N TYR A 574 18.54 -7.18 12.06
CA TYR A 574 18.19 -8.58 11.98
C TYR A 574 17.12 -8.81 10.90
N VAL A 575 17.30 -9.83 10.10
CA VAL A 575 16.31 -10.29 9.12
C VAL A 575 15.32 -11.18 9.85
N PRO A 576 14.11 -10.71 10.19
CA PRO A 576 13.26 -11.38 11.18
C PRO A 576 12.75 -12.75 10.73
N ASN A 577 12.73 -13.01 9.43
CA ASN A 577 12.25 -14.28 8.88
C ASN A 577 13.35 -15.30 8.63
N TRP A 578 14.59 -14.89 8.79
CA TRP A 578 15.72 -15.81 8.72
C TRP A 578 16.23 -16.12 10.12
N THR A 579 16.21 -17.39 10.50
CA THR A 579 16.62 -17.84 11.80
C THR A 579 17.86 -18.73 11.71
N VAL A 580 18.67 -18.68 12.77
CA VAL A 580 19.82 -19.56 12.93
C VAL A 580 19.38 -20.72 13.83
N GLY A 581 19.45 -21.96 13.32
CA GLY A 581 19.16 -23.16 14.10
C GLY A 581 17.68 -23.45 14.37
N GLY A 582 16.74 -22.81 13.68
CA GLY A 582 15.31 -22.89 14.02
C GLY A 582 14.62 -24.24 13.79
N ILE A 583 15.06 -25.02 12.81
CA ILE A 583 14.43 -26.32 12.46
C ILE A 583 14.99 -27.48 13.28
N GLU A 584 16.26 -27.48 13.56
CA GLU A 584 16.89 -28.49 14.41
C GLU A 584 17.34 -27.85 15.73
N ASN A 585 17.14 -28.57 16.84
CA ASN A 585 17.66 -28.16 18.18
C ASN A 585 19.19 -28.25 18.24
N TYR A 586 19.90 -27.52 17.41
CA TYR A 586 21.36 -27.32 17.54
C TYR A 586 21.61 -26.21 18.55
N THR A 587 21.53 -26.54 19.82
CA THR A 587 21.41 -25.54 20.90
C THR A 587 22.73 -25.04 21.46
N ASP A 588 23.90 -25.56 21.04
CA ASP A 588 25.10 -25.20 21.75
C ASP A 588 26.36 -25.18 20.88
N ALA A 589 27.12 -24.16 20.99
CA ALA A 589 28.48 -24.02 20.52
C ALA A 589 28.71 -23.64 19.03
N SER A 590 27.75 -23.76 18.16
CA SER A 590 27.79 -23.07 16.86
C SER A 590 26.85 -21.89 16.93
N SER A 591 27.31 -20.71 16.57
CA SER A 591 26.55 -19.48 16.60
C SER A 591 26.59 -18.82 15.23
N GLY A 592 25.55 -18.09 14.91
CA GLY A 592 25.50 -17.28 13.70
C GLY A 592 24.68 -16.03 13.93
N THR A 593 24.89 -15.05 13.07
CA THR A 593 24.07 -13.84 12.98
C THR A 593 23.62 -13.66 11.54
N VAL A 594 22.42 -13.18 11.40
CA VAL A 594 21.82 -12.86 10.10
C VAL A 594 21.57 -11.36 10.04
N LYS A 595 21.92 -10.73 8.95
CA LYS A 595 21.64 -9.30 8.68
C LYS A 595 21.44 -9.04 7.19
N VAL A 596 20.78 -7.95 6.90
CA VAL A 596 20.69 -7.43 5.53
C VAL A 596 22.02 -6.80 5.13
N ASN A 597 22.47 -7.05 3.92
CA ASN A 597 23.63 -6.40 3.32
C ASN A 597 23.22 -5.71 2.01
N SER A 598 23.20 -4.39 2.01
CA SER A 598 22.80 -3.58 0.85
C SER A 598 23.90 -3.39 -0.20
N GLU A 599 25.16 -3.68 0.13
CA GLU A 599 26.30 -3.50 -0.78
C GLU A 599 26.55 -4.76 -1.61
N ILE A 600 26.40 -5.94 -1.01
CA ILE A 600 26.66 -7.24 -1.65
C ILE A 600 25.32 -7.89 -1.95
N ARG A 601 24.86 -7.77 -3.16
CA ARG A 601 23.57 -8.29 -3.64
C ARG A 601 23.66 -8.75 -5.09
N MET A 602 22.75 -9.60 -5.48
CA MET A 602 22.55 -10.02 -6.87
C MET A 602 21.42 -9.18 -7.49
N GLN A 603 20.35 -8.98 -6.74
CA GLN A 603 19.18 -8.20 -7.16
C GLN A 603 18.55 -7.47 -5.97
N GLY A 604 17.53 -6.65 -6.21
CA GLY A 604 16.79 -5.93 -5.18
C GLY A 604 17.64 -4.95 -4.37
N GLN A 605 17.25 -4.70 -3.13
CA GLN A 605 17.92 -3.72 -2.24
C GLN A 605 19.08 -4.31 -1.44
N GLY A 606 19.22 -5.64 -1.36
CA GLY A 606 20.33 -6.29 -0.66
C GLY A 606 20.22 -7.80 -0.64
N SER A 607 21.14 -8.45 0.06
CA SER A 607 21.16 -9.90 0.29
C SER A 607 21.14 -10.24 1.77
N VAL A 608 20.86 -11.49 2.10
CA VAL A 608 20.95 -12.01 3.46
C VAL A 608 22.40 -12.41 3.75
N GLN A 609 23.08 -11.62 4.58
CA GLN A 609 24.40 -11.97 5.07
C GLN A 609 24.28 -12.87 6.29
N PHE A 610 24.94 -14.03 6.23
CA PHE A 610 25.04 -15.00 7.33
C PHE A 610 26.49 -15.13 7.78
N ASP A 611 26.79 -14.63 8.98
CA ASP A 611 28.09 -14.78 9.64
C ASP A 611 27.97 -15.90 10.68
N TYR A 612 28.83 -16.92 10.62
CA TYR A 612 28.73 -18.08 11.52
C TYR A 612 30.06 -18.53 12.08
N THR A 613 29.99 -19.05 13.29
CA THR A 613 31.10 -19.63 14.02
C THR A 613 30.78 -21.05 14.40
N ILE A 614 31.65 -22.00 14.01
CA ILE A 614 31.51 -23.40 14.33
C ILE A 614 32.49 -23.75 15.47
N ASN A 615 31.98 -24.32 16.55
CA ASN A 615 32.81 -24.90 17.60
C ASN A 615 33.16 -26.34 17.24
N ALA A 616 34.39 -26.55 16.82
CA ALA A 616 34.88 -27.85 16.33
C ALA A 616 34.90 -28.95 17.45
N SER A 617 34.79 -28.57 18.71
CA SER A 617 34.87 -29.57 19.83
C SER A 617 33.52 -30.19 20.19
N THR A 618 32.41 -29.54 19.83
CA THR A 618 31.07 -29.95 20.26
C THR A 618 30.09 -30.17 19.13
N ARG A 619 30.14 -29.42 18.06
CA ARG A 619 29.24 -29.55 16.89
C ARG A 619 29.89 -29.14 15.57
N LYS A 620 29.43 -29.80 14.51
CA LYS A 620 29.94 -29.66 13.16
C LYS A 620 28.89 -29.11 12.20
N ARG A 621 27.76 -28.59 12.73
CA ARG A 621 26.66 -28.14 11.86
C ARG A 621 26.14 -26.79 12.34
N VAL A 622 25.75 -25.97 11.41
CA VAL A 622 24.98 -24.75 11.62
C VAL A 622 23.93 -24.65 10.51
N SER A 623 22.77 -24.17 10.84
CA SER A 623 21.70 -23.99 9.85
C SER A 623 21.21 -22.56 9.84
N VAL A 624 20.71 -22.11 8.69
CA VAL A 624 20.12 -20.82 8.51
C VAL A 624 19.03 -20.91 7.44
N GLY A 625 17.93 -20.20 7.61
CA GLY A 625 16.88 -20.15 6.61
C GLY A 625 15.61 -19.51 7.12
N PRO A 626 14.64 -19.33 6.22
CA PRO A 626 13.35 -18.75 6.57
C PRO A 626 12.50 -19.73 7.39
N THR A 627 11.68 -19.19 8.30
CA THR A 627 10.66 -19.94 9.04
C THR A 627 9.28 -19.42 8.67
N PHE A 628 8.33 -20.31 8.42
CA PHE A 628 6.98 -19.93 8.02
C PHE A 628 6.10 -19.46 9.18
N GLU A 629 6.46 -19.75 10.41
CA GLU A 629 5.78 -19.23 11.61
C GLU A 629 5.84 -17.70 11.70
N SER A 630 6.87 -17.11 11.11
CA SER A 630 7.04 -15.66 10.98
C SER A 630 6.78 -15.16 9.56
N MET A 631 6.51 -16.03 8.59
CA MET A 631 6.23 -15.69 7.18
C MET A 631 4.73 -15.76 6.92
N TRP A 632 4.05 -14.72 7.25
CA TRP A 632 2.60 -14.57 7.21
C TRP A 632 1.99 -14.66 5.80
N TYR A 633 2.81 -14.72 4.76
CA TYR A 633 2.40 -14.75 3.36
C TYR A 633 2.78 -16.02 2.60
N LEU A 634 3.47 -16.96 3.21
CA LEU A 634 3.57 -18.27 2.60
C LEU A 634 2.41 -19.11 3.07
N PRO A 635 1.40 -19.33 2.23
CA PRO A 635 0.29 -20.14 2.63
C PRO A 635 0.81 -21.55 2.89
N ASN A 636 0.85 -21.91 4.16
CA ASN A 636 1.01 -23.28 4.65
C ASN A 636 2.25 -24.04 4.13
N GLY A 637 3.30 -23.35 3.69
CA GLY A 637 4.55 -24.00 3.29
C GLY A 637 4.41 -25.05 2.18
N ARG A 638 3.62 -24.76 1.15
CA ARG A 638 3.25 -25.67 0.07
C ARG A 638 4.39 -25.85 -0.97
N LEU A 639 5.57 -26.35 -0.55
CA LEU A 639 6.65 -26.68 -1.49
C LEU A 639 6.33 -27.90 -2.37
N ASP A 640 5.36 -28.72 -1.99
CA ASP A 640 4.89 -29.88 -2.75
C ASP A 640 4.34 -29.52 -4.14
N MET A 641 3.94 -28.26 -4.34
CA MET A 641 3.42 -27.80 -5.63
C MET A 641 4.50 -27.51 -6.67
N TYR A 642 5.78 -27.44 -6.28
CA TYR A 642 6.90 -27.11 -7.16
C TYR A 642 7.81 -28.32 -7.39
N ASP A 643 8.56 -28.31 -8.47
CA ASP A 643 9.53 -29.38 -8.81
C ASP A 643 10.94 -29.02 -8.37
N THR A 644 11.27 -27.74 -8.32
CA THR A 644 12.60 -27.25 -7.94
C THR A 644 12.55 -26.10 -6.96
N LEU A 645 13.60 -26.02 -6.10
CA LEU A 645 13.96 -24.84 -5.34
C LEU A 645 15.39 -24.46 -5.74
N THR A 646 15.56 -23.24 -6.21
CA THR A 646 16.87 -22.67 -6.52
C THR A 646 17.21 -21.59 -5.50
N VAL A 647 18.45 -21.55 -5.03
CA VAL A 647 18.98 -20.49 -4.18
C VAL A 647 20.31 -19.99 -4.75
N TYR A 648 20.49 -18.67 -4.78
CA TYR A 648 21.76 -18.08 -5.19
C TYR A 648 22.61 -17.78 -3.95
N ILE A 649 23.83 -18.34 -3.94
CA ILE A 649 24.74 -18.24 -2.82
C ILE A 649 26.08 -17.67 -3.28
N LYS A 650 26.55 -16.61 -2.59
CA LYS A 650 27.90 -16.09 -2.73
C LYS A 650 28.76 -16.53 -1.56
N ASN A 651 29.93 -17.07 -1.85
CA ASN A 651 30.92 -17.50 -0.87
C ASN A 651 32.22 -16.69 -1.02
N PRO A 652 32.47 -15.70 -0.18
CA PRO A 652 33.71 -14.92 -0.25
C PRO A 652 34.91 -15.68 0.35
N ASP A 653 34.70 -16.77 1.06
CA ASP A 653 35.73 -17.51 1.77
C ASP A 653 36.64 -18.31 0.82
N ASN A 654 37.87 -18.58 1.30
CA ASN A 654 38.85 -19.41 0.58
C ASN A 654 38.58 -20.92 0.69
N ARG A 655 37.40 -21.35 1.07
CA ARG A 655 37.05 -22.76 1.27
C ARG A 655 35.67 -23.05 0.67
N LYS A 656 35.53 -24.24 0.10
CA LYS A 656 34.25 -24.78 -0.32
C LYS A 656 33.35 -25.03 0.88
N LYS A 657 32.04 -24.86 0.68
CA LYS A 657 31.01 -25.15 1.67
C LYS A 657 30.09 -26.25 1.12
N ASN A 658 29.75 -27.23 1.92
CA ASN A 658 28.74 -28.23 1.57
C ASN A 658 27.43 -27.83 2.24
N VAL A 659 26.39 -27.65 1.45
CA VAL A 659 25.08 -27.13 1.88
C VAL A 659 24.01 -28.17 1.57
N SER A 660 23.25 -28.59 2.59
CA SER A 660 22.05 -29.42 2.46
C SER A 660 20.81 -28.54 2.64
N LEU A 661 19.72 -28.92 1.99
CA LEU A 661 18.40 -28.33 2.22
C LEU A 661 17.56 -29.28 3.08
N VAL A 662 17.03 -28.75 4.18
CA VAL A 662 16.14 -29.50 5.10
C VAL A 662 14.88 -28.70 5.38
N ALA A 663 13.75 -29.37 5.51
CA ALA A 663 12.47 -28.79 5.93
C ALA A 663 11.94 -29.52 7.17
N LYS A 664 11.08 -28.89 7.94
CA LYS A 664 10.43 -29.49 9.11
C LYS A 664 8.93 -29.57 8.90
N HIS A 665 8.40 -30.77 9.00
CA HIS A 665 6.96 -31.00 8.91
C HIS A 665 6.26 -30.57 10.22
N ILE A 666 5.22 -29.76 10.12
CA ILE A 666 4.54 -29.10 11.26
C ILE A 666 3.97 -30.17 12.21
N ASP A 667 3.11 -31.05 11.71
CA ASP A 667 2.33 -31.95 12.55
C ASP A 667 3.18 -33.07 13.19
N SER A 668 4.18 -33.59 12.47
CA SER A 668 4.99 -34.70 12.94
C SER A 668 6.29 -34.28 13.59
N GLY A 669 6.74 -33.04 13.37
CA GLY A 669 8.07 -32.55 13.79
C GLY A 669 9.25 -33.21 13.10
N LYS A 670 9.01 -34.06 12.08
CA LYS A 670 10.06 -34.76 11.33
C LYS A 670 10.82 -33.83 10.44
N LEU A 671 12.12 -34.09 10.28
CA LEU A 671 12.95 -33.44 9.29
C LEU A 671 12.82 -34.17 7.96
N LEU A 672 12.73 -33.37 6.92
CA LEU A 672 12.67 -33.76 5.53
C LEU A 672 13.94 -33.28 4.83
N HIS A 673 14.72 -34.22 4.28
CA HIS A 673 15.95 -33.92 3.55
C HIS A 673 15.65 -33.88 2.06
N ILE A 674 15.96 -32.75 1.42
CA ILE A 674 15.68 -32.51 0.00
C ILE A 674 16.99 -32.65 -0.77
N ALA A 675 17.00 -33.49 -1.80
CA ALA A 675 18.18 -33.78 -2.60
C ALA A 675 18.55 -32.58 -3.52
N ALA A 676 19.84 -32.43 -3.80
CA ALA A 676 20.30 -31.57 -4.87
C ALA A 676 19.89 -32.13 -6.25
N ALA A 677 19.90 -31.32 -7.29
CA ALA A 677 19.51 -31.70 -8.64
C ALA A 677 20.30 -32.91 -9.21
N ASP A 678 21.55 -33.11 -8.76
CA ASP A 678 22.37 -34.27 -9.16
C ASP A 678 22.04 -35.56 -8.37
N GLY A 679 21.05 -35.48 -7.46
CA GLY A 679 20.62 -36.58 -6.60
C GLY A 679 21.48 -36.79 -5.35
N THR A 680 22.46 -35.96 -5.10
CA THR A 680 23.23 -35.96 -3.85
C THR A 680 22.49 -35.24 -2.74
N ASN A 681 22.89 -35.44 -1.46
CA ASN A 681 22.26 -34.76 -0.32
C ASN A 681 22.81 -33.33 -0.10
N THR A 682 23.76 -32.88 -0.88
CA THR A 682 24.44 -31.61 -0.68
C THR A 682 24.85 -30.98 -1.99
N VAL A 683 24.73 -29.66 -2.07
CA VAL A 683 25.40 -28.84 -3.10
C VAL A 683 26.77 -28.39 -2.60
N SER A 684 27.76 -28.32 -3.50
CA SER A 684 29.10 -27.83 -3.17
C SER A 684 29.27 -26.37 -3.62
N VAL A 685 29.15 -25.45 -2.69
CA VAL A 685 29.39 -24.01 -2.93
C VAL A 685 30.89 -23.79 -3.04
N GLY A 686 31.35 -23.29 -4.18
CA GLY A 686 32.75 -23.03 -4.50
C GLY A 686 33.40 -22.06 -3.52
N TYR A 687 34.73 -21.89 -3.61
CA TYR A 687 35.45 -20.87 -2.84
C TYR A 687 35.58 -19.60 -3.67
N LYS A 688 35.48 -18.42 -3.03
CA LYS A 688 35.54 -17.11 -3.68
C LYS A 688 34.62 -17.03 -4.89
N THR A 689 33.41 -17.57 -4.73
CA THR A 689 32.40 -17.50 -5.80
C THR A 689 31.59 -16.22 -5.65
N ASP A 690 31.13 -15.70 -6.76
CA ASP A 690 30.04 -14.76 -6.79
C ASP A 690 28.71 -15.50 -6.66
N PHE A 691 27.57 -14.81 -6.63
CA PHE A 691 26.27 -15.44 -6.58
C PHE A 691 26.13 -16.49 -7.67
N THR A 692 25.88 -17.71 -7.24
CA THR A 692 25.75 -18.89 -8.10
C THR A 692 24.49 -19.62 -7.67
N GLY A 693 23.63 -19.95 -8.63
CA GLY A 693 22.37 -20.67 -8.37
C GLY A 693 22.63 -22.16 -8.11
N TYR A 694 22.03 -22.68 -7.05
CA TYR A 694 22.08 -24.09 -6.64
C TYR A 694 20.67 -24.64 -6.58
N VAL A 695 20.43 -25.74 -7.33
CA VAL A 695 19.10 -26.32 -7.52
C VAL A 695 18.92 -27.55 -6.64
N PHE A 696 17.79 -27.60 -5.95
CA PHE A 696 17.30 -28.73 -5.18
C PHE A 696 16.05 -29.32 -5.85
N ASP A 697 15.97 -30.66 -5.83
CA ASP A 697 14.91 -31.48 -6.44
C ASP A 697 13.81 -31.75 -5.41
N LEU A 698 12.71 -31.02 -5.46
CA LEU A 698 11.59 -31.15 -4.51
C LEU A 698 10.83 -32.48 -4.68
N SER A 699 11.09 -33.26 -5.74
CA SER A 699 10.51 -34.58 -5.90
C SER A 699 11.31 -35.69 -5.18
N LYS A 700 12.51 -35.36 -4.68
CA LYS A 700 13.39 -36.31 -4.00
C LYS A 700 13.59 -35.94 -2.53
N VAL A 701 12.67 -36.40 -1.71
CA VAL A 701 12.64 -36.16 -0.27
C VAL A 701 12.92 -37.45 0.49
N THR A 702 13.72 -37.37 1.57
CA THR A 702 14.00 -38.49 2.47
C THR A 702 13.83 -38.07 3.94
N ASP A 703 13.61 -39.05 4.82
CA ASP A 703 13.68 -38.86 6.30
C ASP A 703 15.12 -38.88 6.82
N ASP A 704 15.29 -38.77 8.15
CA ASP A 704 16.60 -38.81 8.83
C ASP A 704 17.34 -40.14 8.66
N GLU A 705 16.63 -41.25 8.39
CA GLU A 705 17.18 -42.55 8.10
C GLU A 705 17.53 -42.74 6.62
N GLY A 706 17.18 -41.80 5.76
CA GLY A 706 17.39 -41.82 4.31
C GLY A 706 16.34 -42.63 3.54
N ASN A 707 15.19 -42.92 4.15
CA ASN A 707 14.08 -43.56 3.45
C ASN A 707 13.34 -42.55 2.60
N PRO A 708 12.93 -42.89 1.37
CA PRO A 708 12.13 -41.98 0.53
C PRO A 708 10.80 -41.63 1.19
N ILE A 709 10.44 -40.37 1.09
CA ILE A 709 9.17 -39.79 1.60
C ILE A 709 8.42 -39.20 0.38
N ASP A 710 7.09 -39.27 0.43
CA ASP A 710 6.24 -38.67 -0.58
C ASP A 710 6.41 -37.13 -0.58
N LYS A 711 6.50 -36.55 -1.76
CA LYS A 711 6.58 -35.09 -1.96
C LYS A 711 5.45 -34.34 -1.24
N ASP A 712 4.25 -34.96 -1.13
CA ASP A 712 3.09 -34.38 -0.44
C ASP A 712 3.38 -33.95 1.01
N TRP A 713 4.41 -34.50 1.65
CA TRP A 713 4.84 -34.07 2.97
C TRP A 713 5.40 -32.64 2.98
N LEU A 714 5.83 -32.13 1.85
CA LEU A 714 6.23 -30.74 1.69
C LEU A 714 5.04 -29.75 1.69
N SER A 715 3.79 -30.24 1.76
CA SER A 715 2.58 -29.41 1.91
C SER A 715 2.36 -28.88 3.32
N GLY A 716 3.03 -29.44 4.32
CA GLY A 716 2.82 -29.10 5.75
C GLY A 716 4.13 -28.76 6.48
N ILE A 717 5.01 -27.98 5.88
CA ILE A 717 6.28 -27.59 6.51
C ILE A 717 6.17 -26.28 7.27
N SER A 718 6.89 -26.17 8.39
CA SER A 718 7.01 -24.93 9.19
C SER A 718 8.13 -24.00 8.74
N GLY A 719 8.94 -24.45 7.79
CA GLY A 719 10.06 -23.72 7.22
C GLY A 719 11.08 -24.66 6.60
N PHE A 720 12.08 -24.09 5.96
CA PHE A 720 13.23 -24.85 5.47
C PHE A 720 14.52 -24.14 5.85
N GLN A 721 15.61 -24.89 5.92
CA GLN A 721 16.92 -24.33 6.25
C GLN A 721 18.04 -24.95 5.43
N PHE A 722 19.03 -24.14 5.17
CA PHE A 722 20.30 -24.52 4.61
C PHE A 722 21.21 -24.98 5.73
N LEU A 723 21.61 -26.25 5.70
CA LEU A 723 22.41 -26.90 6.72
C LEU A 723 23.87 -27.02 6.26
N PHE A 724 24.80 -26.49 7.07
CA PHE A 724 26.22 -26.51 6.79
C PHE A 724 26.93 -27.54 7.69
N ASN A 725 27.54 -28.52 7.05
CA ASN A 725 28.30 -29.57 7.72
C ASN A 725 29.81 -29.26 7.79
N ASP A 726 30.15 -27.99 7.81
CA ASP A 726 31.54 -27.54 7.74
C ASP A 726 32.19 -27.41 9.13
N LEU A 727 33.50 -27.54 9.18
CA LEU A 727 34.29 -27.37 10.39
C LEU A 727 34.83 -25.96 10.59
N THR A 728 34.45 -25.03 9.76
CA THR A 728 35.04 -23.69 9.71
C THR A 728 33.98 -22.60 9.80
N SER A 729 34.28 -21.60 10.63
CA SER A 729 33.55 -20.34 10.63
C SER A 729 33.66 -19.62 9.28
N GLY A 730 32.71 -18.78 8.96
CA GLY A 730 32.71 -18.05 7.69
C GLY A 730 31.54 -17.10 7.53
N THR A 731 31.52 -16.51 6.36
CA THR A 731 30.42 -15.65 5.90
C THR A 731 29.88 -16.19 4.58
N LEU A 732 28.55 -16.18 4.43
CA LEU A 732 27.83 -16.45 3.19
C LEU A 732 26.80 -15.38 2.95
N TYR A 733 26.50 -15.15 1.69
CA TYR A 733 25.39 -14.28 1.27
C TYR A 733 24.40 -15.11 0.47
N PHE A 734 23.12 -14.95 0.82
CA PHE A 734 22.01 -15.58 0.12
C PHE A 734 21.19 -14.50 -0.57
N ASP A 735 20.78 -14.80 -1.78
CA ASP A 735 19.92 -13.92 -2.56
C ASP A 735 19.07 -14.76 -3.48
N CYS A 736 17.87 -14.32 -3.83
CA CYS A 736 17.00 -14.91 -4.81
C CYS A 736 16.72 -16.43 -4.60
N ILE A 737 15.65 -16.77 -3.86
CA ILE A 737 15.16 -18.15 -3.81
C ILE A 737 14.00 -18.29 -4.79
N GLU A 738 14.19 -19.10 -5.84
CA GLU A 738 13.21 -19.36 -6.88
C GLU A 738 12.56 -20.74 -6.69
N LEU A 739 11.24 -20.80 -6.85
CA LEU A 739 10.50 -22.06 -6.95
C LEU A 739 10.09 -22.29 -8.40
N GLY A 740 10.31 -23.48 -8.93
CA GLY A 740 10.12 -23.79 -10.34
C GLY A 740 9.32 -25.07 -10.60
N PHE A 741 8.67 -25.12 -11.78
CA PHE A 741 7.96 -26.28 -12.32
C PHE A 741 8.78 -27.04 -13.36
N GLU A 742 9.99 -26.60 -13.61
CA GLU A 742 10.93 -27.23 -14.54
C GLU A 742 11.62 -28.43 -13.90
N ALA A 743 12.03 -29.40 -14.74
CA ALA A 743 12.83 -30.51 -14.26
C ALA A 743 14.17 -30.00 -13.68
N PRO A 744 14.73 -30.63 -12.63
CA PRO A 744 15.96 -30.14 -12.00
C PRO A 744 17.15 -30.01 -12.98
N ALA A 745 17.27 -30.89 -13.95
CA ALA A 745 18.30 -30.82 -15.00
C ALA A 745 18.10 -29.60 -15.92
N GLU A 746 16.86 -29.26 -16.22
CA GLU A 746 16.50 -28.08 -17.01
C GLU A 746 16.82 -26.79 -16.22
N ALA A 747 16.45 -26.71 -14.93
CA ALA A 747 16.78 -25.59 -14.03
C ALA A 747 18.29 -25.34 -13.97
N VAL A 748 19.10 -26.41 -13.76
CA VAL A 748 20.57 -26.30 -13.75
C VAL A 748 21.10 -25.73 -15.06
N ARG A 749 20.52 -26.17 -16.19
CA ARG A 749 20.96 -25.74 -17.52
C ARG A 749 20.57 -24.30 -17.80
N ARG A 750 19.35 -23.90 -17.41
CA ARG A 750 18.85 -22.55 -17.51
C ARG A 750 19.74 -21.58 -16.74
N ILE A 751 19.98 -21.84 -15.45
CA ILE A 751 20.82 -21.01 -14.59
C ILE A 751 22.23 -20.85 -15.16
N ALA A 752 22.83 -21.94 -15.61
CA ALA A 752 24.16 -21.89 -16.23
C ALA A 752 24.17 -21.01 -17.49
N THR A 753 23.10 -21.04 -18.28
CA THR A 753 22.96 -20.22 -19.48
C THR A 753 22.74 -18.74 -19.11
N GLU A 754 21.90 -18.44 -18.13
CA GLU A 754 21.67 -17.07 -17.63
C GLU A 754 22.94 -16.43 -17.05
N GLN A 755 23.76 -17.20 -16.33
CA GLN A 755 25.06 -16.73 -15.83
C GLN A 755 26.04 -16.42 -16.97
N VAL A 756 25.99 -17.14 -18.08
CA VAL A 756 26.80 -16.83 -19.27
C VAL A 756 26.29 -15.56 -19.96
N ILE A 757 24.96 -15.43 -20.12
CA ILE A 757 24.35 -14.27 -20.75
C ILE A 757 24.57 -12.98 -19.90
N SER A 758 24.52 -13.09 -18.58
CA SER A 758 24.73 -11.95 -17.68
C SER A 758 26.14 -11.32 -17.78
N LYS A 759 27.12 -12.02 -18.33
CA LYS A 759 28.43 -11.44 -18.62
C LYS A 759 28.36 -10.27 -19.60
N ILE A 760 27.34 -10.25 -20.47
CA ILE A 760 27.10 -9.14 -21.41
C ILE A 760 26.65 -7.89 -20.64
N ALA A 761 25.81 -8.04 -19.62
CA ALA A 761 25.32 -6.94 -18.78
C ALA A 761 26.44 -6.23 -18.00
N ASN A 762 27.54 -6.92 -17.73
CA ASN A 762 28.69 -6.36 -17.03
C ASN A 762 29.63 -5.51 -17.92
N ILE A 763 29.29 -5.37 -19.21
CA ILE A 763 30.05 -4.59 -20.19
C ILE A 763 29.28 -3.31 -20.48
N ASP A 764 29.94 -2.17 -20.40
CA ASP A 764 29.34 -0.91 -20.81
C ASP A 764 29.08 -0.92 -22.31
N LEU A 765 27.80 -1.13 -22.69
CA LEU A 765 27.37 -1.23 -24.09
C LEU A 765 27.29 0.15 -24.78
N GLU A 766 27.34 1.24 -24.04
CA GLU A 766 27.30 2.60 -24.59
C GLU A 766 28.70 3.09 -24.99
N HIS A 767 29.73 2.75 -24.19
CA HIS A 767 31.08 3.26 -24.35
C HIS A 767 32.12 2.12 -24.62
N LEU A 768 31.93 1.43 -25.75
CA LEU A 768 32.79 0.30 -26.12
C LEU A 768 34.19 0.76 -26.62
N THR A 769 35.21 0.35 -25.90
CA THR A 769 36.61 0.41 -26.41
C THR A 769 36.92 -0.78 -27.30
N ALA A 770 38.06 -0.77 -28.02
CA ALA A 770 38.50 -1.92 -28.81
C ALA A 770 38.65 -3.20 -27.97
N GLU A 771 39.11 -3.06 -26.71
CA GLU A 771 39.28 -4.18 -25.77
C GLU A 771 37.92 -4.72 -25.31
N THR A 772 37.00 -3.83 -24.88
CA THR A 772 35.66 -4.21 -24.42
C THR A 772 34.78 -4.76 -25.55
N ARG A 773 34.99 -4.30 -26.81
CA ARG A 773 34.36 -4.93 -28.01
C ARG A 773 34.77 -6.39 -28.19
N GLN A 774 36.05 -6.68 -28.01
CA GLN A 774 36.52 -8.05 -28.12
C GLN A 774 35.98 -8.92 -26.98
N GLN A 775 35.88 -8.38 -25.78
CA GLN A 775 35.26 -9.03 -24.61
C GLN A 775 33.76 -9.28 -24.86
N LEU A 776 33.04 -8.25 -25.34
CA LEU A 776 31.62 -8.36 -25.69
C LEU A 776 31.36 -9.39 -26.77
N LYS A 777 32.17 -9.42 -27.84
CA LYS A 777 32.06 -10.43 -28.89
C LYS A 777 32.21 -11.84 -28.34
N SER A 778 33.23 -12.06 -27.49
CA SER A 778 33.47 -13.36 -26.86
C SER A 778 32.31 -13.76 -25.94
N ALA A 779 31.75 -12.80 -25.17
CA ALA A 779 30.62 -13.04 -24.29
C ALA A 779 29.34 -13.40 -25.09
N ILE A 780 29.09 -12.71 -26.21
CA ILE A 780 27.97 -13.02 -27.11
C ILE A 780 28.11 -14.41 -27.72
N ASP A 781 29.30 -14.75 -28.23
CA ASP A 781 29.52 -16.08 -28.85
C ASP A 781 29.35 -17.22 -27.83
N GLU A 782 29.81 -17.02 -26.59
CA GLU A 782 29.61 -17.97 -25.47
C GLU A 782 28.13 -18.05 -25.07
N ALA A 783 27.44 -16.91 -24.97
CA ALA A 783 26.03 -16.84 -24.64
C ALA A 783 25.14 -17.52 -25.66
N LYS A 784 25.37 -17.28 -26.96
CA LYS A 784 24.65 -17.97 -28.06
C LYS A 784 24.87 -19.48 -28.02
N THR A 785 26.12 -19.92 -27.86
CA THR A 785 26.43 -21.34 -27.79
C THR A 785 25.70 -22.02 -26.62
N SER A 786 25.67 -21.36 -25.45
CA SER A 786 24.98 -21.87 -24.26
C SER A 786 23.45 -21.91 -24.47
N TYR A 787 22.91 -20.83 -25.05
CA TYR A 787 21.48 -20.72 -25.34
C TYR A 787 21.00 -21.75 -26.39
N ASP A 788 21.73 -21.93 -27.49
CA ASP A 788 21.41 -22.93 -28.54
C ASP A 788 21.46 -24.36 -27.98
N ALA A 789 22.37 -24.64 -27.06
CA ALA A 789 22.43 -25.91 -26.35
C ALA A 789 21.23 -26.10 -25.40
N LEU A 790 20.80 -25.05 -24.68
CA LEU A 790 19.60 -25.09 -23.83
C LEU A 790 18.35 -25.42 -24.66
N ILE A 791 18.12 -24.70 -25.76
CA ILE A 791 16.95 -24.88 -26.63
C ILE A 791 16.99 -26.27 -27.32
N LYS A 792 18.18 -26.78 -27.68
CA LYS A 792 18.32 -28.10 -28.25
C LYS A 792 17.95 -29.19 -27.24
N ASP A 793 18.42 -29.10 -26.02
CA ASP A 793 18.20 -30.09 -24.97
C ASP A 793 16.76 -30.01 -24.42
N PHE A 794 16.16 -28.81 -24.42
CA PHE A 794 14.81 -28.47 -23.91
C PHE A 794 14.08 -27.60 -24.95
N PRO A 795 13.55 -28.20 -26.05
CA PRO A 795 12.96 -27.46 -27.18
C PRO A 795 11.72 -26.65 -26.80
N ASP A 796 11.04 -27.01 -25.72
CA ASP A 796 9.94 -26.25 -25.14
C ASP A 796 10.43 -25.20 -24.12
N GLY A 797 11.74 -25.00 -24.05
CA GLY A 797 12.40 -24.10 -23.11
C GLY A 797 12.14 -22.61 -23.37
N TYR A 798 12.65 -21.81 -22.49
CA TYR A 798 12.36 -20.38 -22.34
C TYR A 798 13.07 -19.51 -23.35
N ALA A 799 12.48 -18.37 -23.70
CA ALA A 799 13.19 -17.23 -24.24
C ALA A 799 13.89 -16.48 -23.07
N THR A 800 14.91 -17.07 -22.46
CA THR A 800 15.69 -16.40 -21.42
C THR A 800 16.57 -15.33 -22.03
N ASN A 801 16.43 -14.09 -21.59
CA ASN A 801 17.36 -12.94 -21.86
C ASN A 801 18.03 -12.86 -23.24
N TYR A 802 17.40 -13.41 -24.29
CA TYR A 802 17.87 -13.28 -25.68
C TYR A 802 17.98 -11.80 -26.09
N GLU A 803 17.18 -10.95 -25.47
CA GLU A 803 17.23 -9.49 -25.66
C GLU A 803 18.60 -8.92 -25.30
N LEU A 804 19.25 -9.40 -24.24
CA LEU A 804 20.59 -8.95 -23.86
C LEU A 804 21.66 -9.35 -24.90
N ILE A 805 21.51 -10.53 -25.51
CA ILE A 805 22.38 -10.93 -26.65
C ILE A 805 22.15 -9.97 -27.82
N ALA A 806 20.88 -9.68 -28.15
CA ALA A 806 20.53 -8.79 -29.24
C ALA A 806 21.02 -7.35 -29.00
N LEU A 807 20.92 -6.85 -27.76
CA LEU A 807 21.46 -5.55 -27.36
C LEU A 807 23.00 -5.51 -27.50
N GLY A 808 23.66 -6.58 -27.08
CA GLY A 808 25.10 -6.71 -27.28
C GLY A 808 25.50 -6.71 -28.77
N GLU A 809 24.74 -7.41 -29.63
CA GLU A 809 24.96 -7.41 -31.09
C GLU A 809 24.74 -6.01 -31.70
N GLN A 810 23.69 -5.29 -31.24
CA GLN A 810 23.44 -3.91 -31.66
C GLN A 810 24.59 -2.99 -31.24
N ALA A 811 25.11 -3.16 -30.02
CA ALA A 811 26.28 -2.39 -29.55
C ALA A 811 27.54 -2.69 -30.36
N LEU A 812 27.76 -3.97 -30.71
CA LEU A 812 28.88 -4.33 -31.61
C LEU A 812 28.72 -3.77 -33.02
N ALA A 813 27.51 -3.61 -33.52
CA ALA A 813 27.21 -3.03 -34.81
C ALA A 813 27.45 -1.50 -34.85
N ARG A 814 27.50 -0.82 -33.71
CA ARG A 814 27.83 0.62 -33.63
C ARG A 814 29.32 0.76 -33.95
N ARG A 815 29.65 1.74 -34.79
CA ARG A 815 31.06 2.08 -35.09
C ARG A 815 31.72 2.74 -33.87
N LEU A 816 33.03 2.51 -33.72
CA LEU A 816 33.83 3.19 -32.69
C LEU A 816 34.05 4.65 -33.08
N TYR A 817 34.03 5.55 -32.11
CA TYR A 817 34.58 6.90 -32.31
C TYR A 817 36.02 6.84 -32.80
N GLY A 818 36.30 7.52 -33.90
CA GLY A 818 37.63 7.53 -34.53
C GLY A 818 37.93 6.33 -35.43
N ASP A 819 37.03 5.34 -35.58
CA ASP A 819 37.16 4.20 -36.54
C ASP A 819 36.36 4.54 -37.82
N LEU A 820 36.97 5.33 -38.69
CA LEU A 820 36.28 5.89 -39.86
C LEU A 820 36.09 4.88 -41.00
N ASP A 821 37.00 3.90 -41.12
CA ASP A 821 36.90 2.86 -42.15
C ASP A 821 36.09 1.63 -41.69
N GLY A 822 35.70 1.57 -40.41
CA GLY A 822 34.83 0.55 -39.86
C GLY A 822 35.51 -0.81 -39.67
N ASN A 823 36.84 -0.86 -39.56
CA ASN A 823 37.57 -2.11 -39.42
C ASN A 823 37.65 -2.59 -37.94
N GLY A 824 37.14 -1.81 -36.99
CA GLY A 824 37.10 -2.13 -35.55
C GLY A 824 38.38 -1.71 -34.79
N SER A 825 39.28 -0.97 -35.43
CA SER A 825 40.53 -0.48 -34.85
C SER A 825 40.65 1.02 -35.13
N ILE A 826 41.35 1.73 -34.25
CA ILE A 826 41.64 3.15 -34.47
C ILE A 826 43.09 3.24 -34.90
N GLU A 827 43.32 3.63 -36.16
CA GLU A 827 44.62 3.60 -36.80
C GLU A 827 44.98 4.96 -37.45
N ALA A 828 46.21 5.09 -37.90
CA ALA A 828 46.64 6.28 -38.63
C ALA A 828 45.84 6.53 -39.92
N THR A 829 45.25 5.47 -40.48
CA THR A 829 44.38 5.54 -41.68
C THR A 829 43.12 6.34 -41.37
N ASP A 830 42.51 6.16 -40.19
CA ASP A 830 41.32 6.89 -39.78
C ASP A 830 41.60 8.37 -39.57
N ALA A 831 42.72 8.69 -38.92
CA ALA A 831 43.21 10.06 -38.80
C ALA A 831 43.42 10.74 -40.17
N LEU A 832 43.94 9.95 -41.13
CA LEU A 832 44.08 10.42 -42.50
C LEU A 832 42.73 10.69 -43.16
N TRP A 833 41.71 9.83 -42.91
CA TRP A 833 40.36 10.03 -43.44
C TRP A 833 39.69 11.27 -42.84
N ALA A 834 39.82 11.51 -41.53
CA ALA A 834 39.34 12.72 -40.88
C ALA A 834 40.02 13.98 -41.47
N LEU A 835 41.35 13.94 -41.64
CA LEU A 835 42.11 15.05 -42.24
C LEU A 835 41.69 15.28 -43.73
N GLN A 836 41.49 14.22 -44.51
CA GLN A 836 41.01 14.31 -45.90
C GLN A 836 39.60 14.90 -45.96
N ALA A 837 38.74 14.59 -45.01
CA ALA A 837 37.38 15.17 -44.89
C ALA A 837 37.47 16.65 -44.58
N PHE A 838 38.30 17.04 -43.61
CA PHE A 838 38.53 18.43 -43.25
C PHE A 838 39.00 19.29 -44.45
N VAL A 839 39.96 18.79 -45.23
CA VAL A 839 40.44 19.51 -46.42
C VAL A 839 39.55 19.35 -47.63
N GLY A 840 38.41 18.69 -47.56
CA GLY A 840 37.44 18.52 -48.60
C GLY A 840 37.86 17.54 -49.71
N SER A 841 38.88 16.72 -49.49
CA SER A 841 39.33 15.69 -50.46
C SER A 841 38.61 14.34 -50.33
N ARG A 842 37.81 14.16 -49.25
CA ARG A 842 36.98 12.99 -48.98
C ARG A 842 35.62 13.45 -48.44
N ASN A 843 34.54 12.84 -48.93
CA ASN A 843 33.23 13.01 -48.34
C ASN A 843 32.94 11.89 -47.38
N LEU A 844 32.53 12.22 -46.14
CA LEU A 844 32.02 11.27 -45.13
C LEU A 844 30.50 11.33 -45.14
N ASP A 845 29.85 10.19 -44.96
CA ASP A 845 28.42 10.16 -44.68
C ASP A 845 28.15 10.70 -43.26
N GLU A 846 26.88 11.03 -42.94
CA GLU A 846 26.50 11.66 -41.66
C GLU A 846 26.84 10.80 -40.44
N ASP A 847 26.78 9.48 -40.53
CA ASP A 847 27.12 8.60 -39.43
C ASP A 847 28.65 8.51 -39.23
N THR A 848 29.41 8.50 -40.31
CA THR A 848 30.90 8.56 -40.22
C THR A 848 31.36 9.94 -39.70
N LYS A 849 30.68 11.04 -40.04
CA LYS A 849 30.98 12.37 -39.46
C LYS A 849 30.79 12.39 -37.93
N LYS A 850 29.74 11.79 -37.43
CA LYS A 850 29.48 11.72 -35.98
C LYS A 850 30.59 11.00 -35.22
N ILE A 851 31.12 9.92 -35.76
CA ILE A 851 32.22 9.16 -35.13
C ILE A 851 33.59 9.79 -35.40
N ALA A 852 33.70 10.66 -36.37
CA ALA A 852 34.91 11.38 -36.70
C ALA A 852 35.09 12.65 -35.85
N ASP A 853 34.04 13.27 -35.37
CA ASP A 853 34.00 14.38 -34.41
C ASP A 853 34.25 13.82 -33.01
N VAL A 854 35.52 13.58 -32.68
CA VAL A 854 35.95 12.91 -31.45
C VAL A 854 36.16 13.89 -30.28
N ASP A 855 36.13 15.19 -30.56
CA ASP A 855 36.20 16.22 -29.52
C ASP A 855 34.82 16.85 -29.18
N GLY A 856 33.76 16.46 -29.96
CA GLY A 856 32.39 16.89 -29.70
C GLY A 856 32.12 18.35 -30.14
N SER A 857 32.91 18.91 -31.01
CA SER A 857 32.76 20.30 -31.51
C SER A 857 31.59 20.50 -32.47
N GLY A 858 31.04 19.41 -33.01
CA GLY A 858 29.99 19.40 -34.03
C GLY A 858 30.48 19.48 -35.47
N GLU A 859 31.80 19.60 -35.69
CA GLU A 859 32.43 19.65 -37.03
C GLU A 859 33.64 18.72 -37.06
N VAL A 860 33.91 18.06 -38.18
CA VAL A 860 35.12 17.25 -38.36
C VAL A 860 36.28 18.14 -38.85
N ASP A 861 37.28 18.36 -38.01
CA ASP A 861 38.38 19.25 -38.30
C ASP A 861 39.78 18.65 -38.06
N ALA A 862 40.81 19.47 -38.09
CA ALA A 862 42.20 19.02 -37.88
C ALA A 862 42.48 18.59 -36.44
N SER A 863 41.67 19.05 -35.45
CA SER A 863 41.77 18.65 -34.06
C SER A 863 41.34 17.18 -33.89
N ASP A 864 40.24 16.80 -34.54
CA ASP A 864 39.76 15.40 -34.55
C ASP A 864 40.78 14.46 -35.17
N ALA A 865 41.31 14.82 -36.34
CA ALA A 865 42.35 14.04 -36.99
C ALA A 865 43.62 13.88 -36.09
N LEU A 866 44.00 14.93 -35.36
CA LEU A 866 45.11 14.86 -34.41
C LEU A 866 44.77 13.98 -33.20
N ASN A 867 43.54 14.10 -32.66
CA ASN A 867 43.08 13.30 -31.53
C ASN A 867 43.00 11.80 -31.89
N ILE A 868 42.49 11.49 -33.09
CA ILE A 868 42.44 10.12 -33.63
C ILE A 868 43.87 9.56 -33.81
N LEU A 869 44.79 10.36 -34.36
CA LEU A 869 46.20 9.96 -34.51
C LEU A 869 46.88 9.71 -33.18
N GLN A 870 46.63 10.60 -32.17
CA GLN A 870 47.17 10.43 -30.82
C GLN A 870 46.70 9.12 -30.18
N LYS A 871 45.42 8.77 -30.35
CA LYS A 871 44.87 7.51 -29.84
C LYS A 871 45.43 6.32 -30.58
N ALA A 872 45.56 6.38 -31.90
CA ALA A 872 46.15 5.35 -32.75
C ALA A 872 47.62 4.99 -32.36
N VAL A 873 48.38 5.99 -31.88
CA VAL A 873 49.79 5.77 -31.46
C VAL A 873 49.96 5.64 -29.94
N GLY A 874 48.84 5.53 -29.16
CA GLY A 874 48.86 5.31 -27.72
C GLY A 874 49.26 6.56 -26.88
N LEU A 875 49.17 7.77 -27.42
CA LEU A 875 49.41 9.02 -26.71
C LEU A 875 48.13 9.57 -26.04
N ARG A 876 46.98 8.99 -26.31
CA ARG A 876 45.70 9.33 -25.73
C ARG A 876 44.93 8.03 -25.46
N ASP A 877 44.31 7.94 -24.26
CA ASP A 877 43.56 6.76 -23.88
C ASP A 877 42.03 6.87 -24.23
N LYS A 878 41.46 8.07 -24.17
CA LYS A 878 40.07 8.36 -24.46
C LYS A 878 39.89 9.60 -25.31
N PHE A 879 38.83 9.66 -26.08
CA PHE A 879 38.37 10.89 -26.72
C PHE A 879 37.51 11.74 -25.77
N ALA A 880 37.31 13.02 -26.07
CA ALA A 880 36.48 13.90 -25.26
C ALA A 880 35.01 13.48 -25.26
N VAL A 881 34.52 12.94 -26.36
CA VAL A 881 33.17 12.38 -26.48
C VAL A 881 32.95 11.05 -25.70
N GLU A 882 34.04 10.45 -25.17
CA GLU A 882 34.04 9.22 -24.36
C GLU A 882 34.20 9.52 -22.84
N GLU A 883 34.38 10.81 -22.47
CA GLU A 883 34.44 11.29 -21.09
C GLU A 883 33.06 11.74 -20.57
#